data_35ca95393f52192e6e4ab505d2cb5c6c
#
_entry.id   35ca95393f52192e6e4ab505d2cb5c6c
#
_cell.length_a   1.000
_cell.length_b   1.000
_cell.length_c   1.000
_cell.angle_alpha   90.00
_cell.angle_beta   90.00
_cell.angle_gamma   90.00
#
_symmetry.space_group_name_H-M   'P 1'
#
loop_
_entity.id
_entity.type
_entity.pdbx_description
1 polymer ?
#
loop_
_entity_poly.entity_id
_entity_poly.type
_entity_poly.pdbx_seq_one_letter_code
_entity_poly.pdbx_strand_id
1 'polypeptide(L)'
;MTIVNEDLTMVKFLLDSGADYHERCFGNFMCPEDQKASRSDSLEHEWVNVQPDTNYDGYVYWGEYPLSFAACLGQEESYRLILARGANPDKQDTNGNTVLHMLIIYNKIGTFDMAYEVGASLSIKNVLNLTPLTLAAKLARTELFFHILNIEREIYWQIGATTCAAYPLDLVDTIDTKTGLISKDSALNLVVFGEKDEHLELLEGMLIDLLKTKWNTFVKFRFYRQFILFACYFLVSLVCFTLRPGPHDRSLNTTMINTTTINDTEVDVENCTLPVGIELNPAAEVINSTKADGIHCARFKSHPKEKDKPTEPPKENDMEGWWEDLTEECRLMNLDTWEAKLRICTELILWVGALAYIGLALREARFLGLKMFFENLSTVPSRVMFLFSCLLMVALPTLRLACADEEEDHLAVMIMLTTAPYFLFFCRGFKTVGPFVVMIYRMVMGDLLRFACIYLVFVMGFSQAYYVIFLSFDNPNTPEGVDDSVSNPMPSPMESVMAMFLMSLTSFSDYYSAFERTDHEIEAKLLFVIYMIIVAILLVNMLIAMMGNTYQKIAETRNEWQRQWARIVLVVERGVPPAQRLKQLMAYSQPMANGQRALVLRINQKDEDKEEMKEILEMKRTHERIVAKRKAREAELKGAKGRLPPEPARNYPIRK
;
A
#
# COMPACT_ATOMS: atom_id res chain seq x y z
N MET A 1 0.74 -1.33 -47.56
CA MET A 1 -0.46 -0.71 -48.18
C MET A 1 -1.41 -1.72 -48.80
N THR A 2 -0.97 -2.67 -49.65
CA THR A 2 -1.87 -3.68 -50.30
C THR A 2 -2.57 -4.57 -49.27
N ILE A 3 -1.92 -4.96 -48.18
CA ILE A 3 -2.54 -5.70 -47.06
C ILE A 3 -3.60 -4.81 -46.36
N VAL A 4 -3.30 -3.55 -46.14
CA VAL A 4 -4.25 -2.61 -45.50
C VAL A 4 -5.50 -2.39 -46.37
N ASN A 5 -5.32 -2.41 -47.69
CA ASN A 5 -6.43 -2.27 -48.66
C ASN A 5 -7.15 -3.59 -48.98
N GLU A 6 -6.80 -4.68 -48.32
CA GLU A 6 -7.37 -6.04 -48.51
C GLU A 6 -7.25 -6.58 -49.93
N ASP A 7 -6.25 -6.12 -50.70
CA ASP A 7 -6.03 -6.55 -52.08
C ASP A 7 -5.10 -7.77 -52.14
N LEU A 8 -5.71 -8.95 -52.00
CA LEU A 8 -5.02 -10.23 -52.05
C LEU A 8 -4.29 -10.45 -53.38
N THR A 9 -4.89 -9.98 -54.50
CA THR A 9 -4.33 -10.14 -55.83
C THR A 9 -3.01 -9.38 -55.97
N MET A 10 -2.97 -8.16 -55.49
CA MET A 10 -1.78 -7.33 -55.49
C MET A 10 -0.75 -7.87 -54.50
N VAL A 11 -1.15 -8.37 -53.31
CA VAL A 11 -0.24 -9.04 -52.38
C VAL A 11 0.46 -10.23 -53.03
N LYS A 12 -0.30 -11.05 -53.74
CA LYS A 12 0.24 -12.19 -54.49
C LYS A 12 1.20 -11.74 -55.58
N PHE A 13 0.82 -10.73 -56.38
CA PHE A 13 1.66 -10.18 -57.43
C PHE A 13 2.99 -9.66 -56.91
N LEU A 14 2.97 -8.88 -55.82
CA LEU A 14 4.19 -8.35 -55.21
C LEU A 14 5.11 -9.46 -54.69
N LEU A 15 4.55 -10.48 -54.03
CA LEU A 15 5.31 -11.63 -53.55
C LEU A 15 5.91 -12.43 -54.71
N ASP A 16 5.18 -12.59 -55.81
CA ASP A 16 5.66 -13.28 -57.04
C ASP A 16 6.72 -12.46 -57.75
N SER A 17 6.69 -11.13 -57.63
CA SER A 17 7.70 -10.20 -58.14
C SER A 17 8.96 -10.11 -57.28
N GLY A 18 9.02 -10.83 -56.14
CA GLY A 18 10.18 -10.89 -55.27
C GLY A 18 10.24 -9.84 -54.17
N ALA A 19 9.09 -9.25 -53.79
CA ALA A 19 9.05 -8.36 -52.62
C ALA A 19 9.48 -9.09 -51.36
N ASP A 20 10.32 -8.43 -50.53
CA ASP A 20 10.78 -9.00 -49.26
C ASP A 20 9.67 -8.98 -48.19
N TYR A 21 9.22 -10.16 -47.84
CA TYR A 21 8.21 -10.36 -46.81
C TYR A 21 8.80 -10.24 -45.37
N HIS A 22 10.10 -10.08 -45.26
CA HIS A 22 10.79 -9.83 -44.00
C HIS A 22 11.18 -8.37 -43.80
N GLU A 23 10.90 -7.50 -44.78
CA GLU A 23 11.13 -6.07 -44.66
C GLU A 23 10.25 -5.48 -43.56
N ARG A 24 10.87 -4.71 -42.66
CA ARG A 24 10.21 -4.13 -41.51
C ARG A 24 9.71 -2.72 -41.86
N CYS A 25 8.45 -2.44 -41.58
CA CYS A 25 7.92 -1.09 -41.60
C CYS A 25 8.32 -0.37 -40.33
N PHE A 26 8.86 0.85 -40.47
CA PHE A 26 9.23 1.68 -39.33
C PHE A 26 8.79 3.11 -39.54
N GLY A 27 8.82 3.91 -38.46
CA GLY A 27 8.36 5.30 -38.47
C GLY A 27 7.50 5.59 -37.25
N ASN A 28 7.44 6.87 -36.87
CA ASN A 28 6.78 7.29 -35.63
C ASN A 28 5.28 6.94 -35.57
N PHE A 29 4.60 6.86 -36.74
CA PHE A 29 3.19 6.50 -36.78
C PHE A 29 2.92 4.98 -36.56
N MET A 30 3.94 4.12 -36.73
CA MET A 30 3.90 2.68 -36.45
C MET A 30 4.19 2.33 -34.99
N CYS A 31 4.49 3.31 -34.14
CA CYS A 31 4.78 3.13 -32.74
C CYS A 31 3.50 3.29 -31.91
N PRO A 32 3.33 2.54 -30.81
CA PRO A 32 2.28 2.79 -29.83
C PRO A 32 2.27 4.24 -29.37
N GLU A 33 1.09 4.79 -29.13
CA GLU A 33 0.95 6.22 -28.79
C GLU A 33 1.63 6.59 -27.48
N ASP A 34 1.54 5.69 -26.49
CA ASP A 34 2.18 5.83 -25.18
C ASP A 34 3.71 5.71 -25.21
N GLN A 35 4.28 5.32 -26.37
CA GLN A 35 5.73 5.16 -26.53
C GLN A 35 6.36 6.17 -27.51
N LYS A 36 5.56 6.98 -28.18
CA LYS A 36 6.06 7.96 -29.18
C LYS A 36 7.11 8.90 -28.62
N ALA A 37 6.99 9.31 -27.35
CA ALA A 37 7.92 10.22 -26.69
C ALA A 37 9.26 9.57 -26.32
N SER A 38 9.31 8.23 -26.18
CA SER A 38 10.51 7.49 -25.79
C SER A 38 11.29 6.90 -26.95
N ARG A 39 10.83 7.16 -28.19
CA ARG A 39 11.44 6.66 -29.42
C ARG A 39 12.54 7.59 -29.90
N SER A 40 13.69 7.03 -30.27
CA SER A 40 14.73 7.75 -31.01
C SER A 40 14.87 7.14 -32.39
N ASP A 41 14.63 7.95 -33.43
CA ASP A 41 14.80 7.55 -34.83
C ASP A 41 16.22 7.91 -35.29
N SER A 42 16.97 6.89 -35.75
CA SER A 42 18.13 7.10 -36.59
C SER A 42 17.87 6.45 -37.95
N LEU A 43 18.51 6.92 -38.99
CA LEU A 43 18.38 6.34 -40.34
C LEU A 43 18.78 4.87 -40.44
N GLU A 44 19.55 4.38 -39.47
CA GLU A 44 20.07 3.01 -39.45
C GLU A 44 19.47 2.14 -38.34
N HIS A 45 19.01 2.72 -37.21
CA HIS A 45 18.49 1.99 -36.07
C HIS A 45 17.34 2.74 -35.38
N GLU A 46 16.19 2.04 -35.26
CA GLU A 46 15.14 2.43 -34.35
C GLU A 46 15.34 1.83 -32.99
N TRP A 47 15.29 2.67 -31.97
CA TRP A 47 15.33 2.25 -30.59
C TRP A 47 14.19 2.87 -29.80
N VAL A 48 13.44 2.04 -29.10
CA VAL A 48 12.32 2.48 -28.24
C VAL A 48 12.60 2.03 -26.82
N ASN A 49 12.56 2.97 -25.90
CA ASN A 49 12.57 2.64 -24.47
C ASN A 49 11.16 2.29 -24.04
N VAL A 50 10.84 1.00 -24.06
CA VAL A 50 9.50 0.50 -23.77
C VAL A 50 9.13 0.79 -22.32
N GLN A 51 8.08 1.58 -22.10
CA GLN A 51 7.60 1.89 -20.76
C GLN A 51 6.96 0.65 -20.13
N PRO A 52 7.23 0.36 -18.84
CA PRO A 52 6.66 -0.80 -18.15
C PRO A 52 5.13 -0.81 -18.13
N ASP A 53 4.50 0.36 -18.12
CA ASP A 53 3.05 0.53 -17.98
C ASP A 53 2.33 0.63 -19.33
N THR A 54 3.04 0.38 -20.43
CA THR A 54 2.44 0.44 -21.78
C THR A 54 1.29 -0.55 -21.93
N ASN A 55 0.19 -0.08 -22.52
CA ASN A 55 -0.92 -0.90 -23.01
C ASN A 55 -0.78 -1.21 -24.49
N TYR A 56 0.28 -0.73 -25.14
CA TYR A 56 0.49 -0.81 -26.60
C TYR A 56 -0.65 -0.18 -27.41
N ASP A 57 -1.33 0.82 -26.87
CA ASP A 57 -2.42 1.52 -27.56
C ASP A 57 -1.89 2.30 -28.76
N GLY A 58 -2.58 2.24 -29.90
CA GLY A 58 -2.24 3.00 -31.10
C GLY A 58 -3.08 2.62 -32.30
N TYR A 59 -3.47 3.59 -33.11
CA TYR A 59 -4.33 3.36 -34.27
C TYR A 59 -3.70 2.55 -35.39
N VAL A 60 -2.37 2.57 -35.52
CA VAL A 60 -1.62 1.97 -36.63
C VAL A 60 -0.48 1.05 -36.15
N TYR A 61 -0.38 0.82 -34.87
CA TYR A 61 0.58 -0.14 -34.35
C TYR A 61 0.09 -1.59 -34.55
N TRP A 62 0.34 -2.15 -35.74
CA TRP A 62 -0.03 -3.53 -36.10
C TRP A 62 1.18 -4.49 -36.12
N GLY A 63 2.21 -4.22 -35.32
CA GLY A 63 3.54 -4.80 -35.50
C GLY A 63 4.26 -4.13 -36.68
N GLU A 64 5.43 -4.60 -37.06
CA GLU A 64 6.26 -3.94 -38.05
C GLU A 64 6.47 -4.78 -39.30
N TYR A 65 5.92 -6.00 -39.34
CA TYR A 65 6.10 -6.95 -40.46
C TYR A 65 4.81 -7.17 -41.22
N PRO A 66 4.89 -7.42 -42.58
CA PRO A 66 3.71 -7.71 -43.37
C PRO A 66 2.84 -8.82 -42.82
N LEU A 67 3.44 -9.86 -42.25
CA LEU A 67 2.73 -10.97 -41.62
C LEU A 67 1.90 -10.51 -40.40
N SER A 68 2.46 -9.63 -39.57
CA SER A 68 1.73 -9.06 -38.44
C SER A 68 0.58 -8.18 -38.85
N PHE A 69 0.73 -7.39 -39.92
CA PHE A 69 -0.38 -6.60 -40.51
C PHE A 69 -1.53 -7.49 -40.94
N ALA A 70 -1.25 -8.56 -41.71
CA ALA A 70 -2.28 -9.48 -42.18
C ALA A 70 -3.03 -10.14 -41.00
N ALA A 71 -2.28 -10.50 -39.94
CA ALA A 71 -2.83 -11.09 -38.72
C ALA A 71 -3.75 -10.12 -37.97
N CYS A 72 -3.26 -8.89 -37.66
CA CYS A 72 -4.03 -7.89 -36.92
C CYS A 72 -5.30 -7.43 -37.61
N LEU A 73 -5.28 -7.37 -38.96
CA LEU A 73 -6.41 -7.01 -39.77
C LEU A 73 -7.37 -8.19 -40.01
N GLY A 74 -7.04 -9.39 -39.55
CA GLY A 74 -7.87 -10.59 -39.69
C GLY A 74 -7.89 -11.21 -41.11
N GLN A 75 -6.87 -10.90 -41.91
CA GLN A 75 -6.78 -11.39 -43.31
C GLN A 75 -6.08 -12.76 -43.37
N GLU A 76 -6.82 -13.81 -43.10
CA GLU A 76 -6.26 -15.17 -43.03
C GLU A 76 -5.62 -15.63 -44.35
N GLU A 77 -6.22 -15.33 -45.49
CA GLU A 77 -5.68 -15.73 -46.80
C GLU A 77 -4.34 -15.04 -47.09
N SER A 78 -4.26 -13.72 -46.84
CA SER A 78 -3.01 -12.96 -46.97
C SER A 78 -1.94 -13.51 -46.00
N TYR A 79 -2.33 -13.82 -44.78
CA TYR A 79 -1.42 -14.40 -43.75
C TYR A 79 -0.86 -15.74 -44.22
N ARG A 80 -1.73 -16.66 -44.65
CA ARG A 80 -1.34 -17.99 -45.16
C ARG A 80 -0.44 -17.89 -46.39
N LEU A 81 -0.75 -16.97 -47.31
CA LEU A 81 0.03 -16.72 -48.51
C LEU A 81 1.46 -16.22 -48.18
N ILE A 82 1.58 -15.22 -47.31
CA ILE A 82 2.86 -14.66 -46.90
C ILE A 82 3.68 -15.73 -46.15
N LEU A 83 3.05 -16.49 -45.26
CA LEU A 83 3.69 -17.59 -44.53
C LEU A 83 4.18 -18.71 -45.48
N ALA A 84 3.40 -19.07 -46.51
CA ALA A 84 3.77 -20.08 -47.51
C ALA A 84 5.03 -19.68 -48.31
N ARG A 85 5.29 -18.37 -48.45
CA ARG A 85 6.52 -17.85 -49.09
C ARG A 85 7.76 -17.93 -48.17
N GLY A 86 7.57 -18.30 -46.91
CA GLY A 86 8.69 -18.52 -45.95
C GLY A 86 8.82 -17.44 -44.87
N ALA A 87 7.80 -16.59 -44.69
CA ALA A 87 7.79 -15.63 -43.58
C ALA A 87 7.83 -16.35 -42.23
N ASN A 88 8.54 -15.77 -41.27
CA ASN A 88 8.67 -16.31 -39.93
C ASN A 88 7.70 -15.61 -38.97
N PRO A 89 6.67 -16.28 -38.41
CA PRO A 89 5.73 -15.70 -37.47
C PRO A 89 6.35 -15.34 -36.11
N ASP A 90 7.53 -15.85 -35.85
CA ASP A 90 8.24 -15.63 -34.57
C ASP A 90 9.20 -14.43 -34.62
N LYS A 91 9.24 -13.69 -35.74
CA LYS A 91 10.03 -12.44 -35.81
C LYS A 91 9.46 -11.40 -34.85
N GLN A 92 10.37 -10.74 -34.18
CA GLN A 92 10.06 -9.71 -33.16
C GLN A 92 10.21 -8.30 -33.74
N ASP A 93 9.23 -7.46 -33.48
CA ASP A 93 9.28 -6.03 -33.79
C ASP A 93 10.22 -5.25 -32.83
N THR A 94 10.25 -3.93 -32.90
CA THR A 94 11.08 -3.07 -32.01
C THR A 94 10.70 -3.25 -30.53
N ASN A 95 9.43 -3.55 -30.22
CA ASN A 95 8.97 -3.87 -28.87
C ASN A 95 9.24 -5.33 -28.47
N GLY A 96 9.83 -6.11 -29.34
CA GLY A 96 10.00 -7.54 -29.16
C GLY A 96 8.74 -8.37 -29.32
N ASN A 97 7.64 -7.78 -29.81
CA ASN A 97 6.38 -8.46 -29.99
C ASN A 97 6.38 -9.32 -31.25
N THR A 98 5.90 -10.57 -31.15
CA THR A 98 5.63 -11.46 -32.27
C THR A 98 4.18 -11.31 -32.74
N VAL A 99 3.80 -12.01 -33.80
CA VAL A 99 2.42 -12.04 -34.28
C VAL A 99 1.43 -12.41 -33.18
N LEU A 100 1.74 -13.40 -32.33
CA LEU A 100 0.84 -13.79 -31.22
C LEU A 100 0.70 -12.69 -30.17
N HIS A 101 1.76 -11.94 -29.85
CA HIS A 101 1.66 -10.78 -28.97
C HIS A 101 0.72 -9.70 -29.56
N MET A 102 0.85 -9.45 -30.85
CA MET A 102 0.00 -8.47 -31.54
C MET A 102 -1.48 -8.87 -31.51
N LEU A 103 -1.78 -10.14 -31.73
CA LEU A 103 -3.15 -10.65 -31.69
C LEU A 103 -3.80 -10.57 -30.31
N ILE A 104 -2.99 -10.63 -29.25
CA ILE A 104 -3.44 -10.38 -27.86
C ILE A 104 -3.73 -8.89 -27.63
N ILE A 105 -2.88 -8.00 -28.12
CA ILE A 105 -3.10 -6.55 -28.04
C ILE A 105 -4.44 -6.19 -28.67
N TYR A 106 -4.72 -6.75 -29.85
CA TYR A 106 -5.97 -6.50 -30.60
C TYR A 106 -7.15 -7.41 -30.21
N ASN A 107 -6.95 -8.35 -29.27
CA ASN A 107 -7.99 -9.29 -28.81
C ASN A 107 -8.67 -10.09 -29.97
N LYS A 108 -7.85 -10.71 -30.83
CA LYS A 108 -8.31 -11.46 -32.04
C LYS A 108 -8.13 -12.96 -31.82
N ILE A 109 -9.15 -13.65 -31.29
CA ILE A 109 -9.09 -15.09 -30.98
C ILE A 109 -9.00 -15.95 -32.22
N GLY A 110 -9.90 -15.80 -33.20
CA GLY A 110 -9.92 -16.67 -34.40
C GLY A 110 -8.62 -16.61 -35.19
N THR A 111 -8.05 -15.40 -35.39
CA THR A 111 -6.75 -15.25 -36.05
C THR A 111 -5.60 -15.77 -35.19
N PHE A 112 -5.74 -15.71 -33.85
CA PHE A 112 -4.76 -16.29 -32.93
C PHE A 112 -4.67 -17.80 -33.09
N ASP A 113 -5.80 -18.49 -33.17
CA ASP A 113 -5.86 -19.93 -33.38
C ASP A 113 -5.21 -20.33 -34.69
N MET A 114 -5.56 -19.63 -35.77
CA MET A 114 -4.95 -19.84 -37.08
C MET A 114 -3.43 -19.62 -37.04
N ALA A 115 -2.97 -18.51 -36.42
CA ALA A 115 -1.54 -18.23 -36.34
C ALA A 115 -0.78 -19.25 -35.48
N TYR A 116 -1.38 -19.72 -34.40
CA TYR A 116 -0.82 -20.79 -33.57
C TYR A 116 -0.77 -22.11 -34.33
N GLU A 117 -1.88 -22.53 -34.97
CA GLU A 117 -1.95 -23.78 -35.73
C GLU A 117 -0.87 -23.87 -36.80
N VAL A 118 -0.60 -22.78 -37.51
CA VAL A 118 0.45 -22.74 -38.55
C VAL A 118 1.88 -22.53 -38.02
N GLY A 119 2.08 -22.61 -36.72
CA GLY A 119 3.37 -22.77 -36.06
C GLY A 119 3.99 -21.54 -35.41
N ALA A 120 3.21 -20.53 -35.01
CA ALA A 120 3.68 -19.43 -34.18
C ALA A 120 3.93 -19.91 -32.73
N SER A 121 4.98 -19.43 -32.10
CA SER A 121 5.46 -19.90 -30.76
C SER A 121 4.90 -19.08 -29.61
N LEU A 122 4.37 -19.76 -28.57
CA LEU A 122 3.93 -19.17 -27.32
C LEU A 122 5.07 -18.84 -26.34
N SER A 123 6.26 -19.37 -26.58
CA SER A 123 7.36 -19.29 -25.61
C SER A 123 8.25 -18.04 -25.73
N ILE A 124 8.05 -17.24 -26.76
CA ILE A 124 8.89 -16.06 -27.04
C ILE A 124 8.51 -14.93 -26.12
N LYS A 125 9.53 -14.24 -25.58
CA LYS A 125 9.36 -13.09 -24.69
C LYS A 125 9.65 -11.80 -25.43
N ASN A 126 8.82 -10.79 -25.19
CA ASN A 126 9.04 -9.44 -25.72
C ASN A 126 10.11 -8.66 -24.89
N VAL A 127 10.37 -7.39 -25.21
CA VAL A 127 11.34 -6.54 -24.51
C VAL A 127 10.99 -6.38 -23.02
N LEU A 128 9.73 -6.40 -22.65
CA LEU A 128 9.26 -6.39 -21.25
C LEU A 128 9.33 -7.76 -20.56
N ASN A 129 9.98 -8.75 -21.18
CA ASN A 129 10.10 -10.12 -20.67
C ASN A 129 8.75 -10.87 -20.55
N LEU A 130 7.72 -10.42 -21.26
CA LEU A 130 6.39 -11.02 -21.29
C LEU A 130 6.24 -11.98 -22.45
N THR A 131 5.67 -13.16 -22.18
CA THR A 131 5.18 -14.10 -23.21
C THR A 131 3.75 -13.72 -23.64
N PRO A 132 3.19 -14.28 -24.71
CA PRO A 132 1.79 -14.10 -25.04
C PRO A 132 0.85 -14.31 -23.85
N LEU A 133 1.02 -15.39 -23.06
CA LEU A 133 0.20 -15.64 -21.88
C LEU A 133 0.28 -14.52 -20.83
N THR A 134 1.50 -14.12 -20.46
CA THR A 134 1.69 -13.08 -19.44
C THR A 134 1.31 -11.68 -19.95
N LEU A 135 1.41 -11.43 -21.26
CA LEU A 135 0.88 -10.22 -21.88
C LEU A 135 -0.66 -10.17 -21.83
N ALA A 136 -1.34 -11.28 -22.09
CA ALA A 136 -2.79 -11.38 -21.95
C ALA A 136 -3.21 -11.09 -20.49
N ALA A 137 -2.47 -11.62 -19.52
CA ALA A 137 -2.67 -11.31 -18.10
C ALA A 137 -2.48 -9.82 -17.78
N LYS A 138 -1.43 -9.18 -18.32
CA LYS A 138 -1.14 -7.76 -18.11
C LYS A 138 -2.21 -6.84 -18.70
N LEU A 139 -2.66 -7.14 -19.92
CA LEU A 139 -3.66 -6.33 -20.63
C LEU A 139 -5.10 -6.66 -20.19
N ALA A 140 -5.28 -7.65 -19.31
CA ALA A 140 -6.59 -8.15 -18.86
C ALA A 140 -7.48 -8.68 -20.01
N ARG A 141 -6.87 -9.42 -20.95
CA ARG A 141 -7.59 -10.10 -22.05
C ARG A 141 -8.11 -11.45 -21.56
N THR A 142 -9.27 -11.46 -20.90
CA THR A 142 -9.81 -12.61 -20.15
C THR A 142 -9.98 -13.85 -21.03
N GLU A 143 -10.63 -13.71 -22.17
CA GLU A 143 -10.90 -14.83 -23.06
C GLU A 143 -9.61 -15.46 -23.62
N LEU A 144 -8.71 -14.62 -24.16
CA LEU A 144 -7.43 -15.10 -24.70
C LEU A 144 -6.53 -15.70 -23.62
N PHE A 145 -6.57 -15.17 -22.41
CA PHE A 145 -5.79 -15.71 -21.31
C PHE A 145 -6.21 -17.15 -20.97
N PHE A 146 -7.49 -17.38 -20.77
CA PHE A 146 -7.99 -18.73 -20.49
C PHE A 146 -7.84 -19.66 -21.69
N HIS A 147 -7.99 -19.15 -22.89
CA HIS A 147 -7.79 -19.93 -24.12
C HIS A 147 -6.33 -20.41 -24.24
N ILE A 148 -5.34 -19.54 -24.02
CA ILE A 148 -3.91 -19.92 -24.01
C ILE A 148 -3.61 -20.93 -22.89
N LEU A 149 -4.18 -20.75 -21.69
CA LEU A 149 -4.04 -21.74 -20.61
C LEU A 149 -4.62 -23.11 -21.00
N ASN A 150 -5.73 -23.12 -21.73
CA ASN A 150 -6.34 -24.35 -22.25
C ASN A 150 -5.47 -25.01 -23.33
N ILE A 151 -4.76 -24.23 -24.13
CA ILE A 151 -3.78 -24.75 -25.11
C ILE A 151 -2.56 -25.37 -24.38
N GLU A 152 -2.02 -24.72 -23.36
CA GLU A 152 -0.82 -25.16 -22.67
C GLU A 152 -1.04 -26.34 -21.71
N ARG A 153 -2.27 -26.52 -21.23
CA ARG A 153 -2.58 -27.63 -20.31
C ARG A 153 -2.35 -29.00 -20.94
N GLU A 154 -2.01 -29.98 -20.09
CA GLU A 154 -1.92 -31.40 -20.46
C GLU A 154 -3.00 -32.20 -19.78
N ILE A 155 -3.72 -33.05 -20.52
CA ILE A 155 -4.79 -33.88 -19.99
C ILE A 155 -4.22 -35.23 -19.62
N TYR A 156 -4.29 -35.60 -18.33
CA TYR A 156 -3.82 -36.89 -17.84
C TYR A 156 -4.85 -37.99 -18.08
N TRP A 157 -6.11 -37.71 -17.74
CA TRP A 157 -7.21 -38.63 -17.98
C TRP A 157 -8.55 -37.90 -17.98
N GLN A 158 -9.54 -38.51 -18.61
CA GLN A 158 -10.92 -38.04 -18.65
C GLN A 158 -11.86 -39.22 -18.43
N ILE A 159 -12.75 -39.10 -17.45
CA ILE A 159 -13.74 -40.09 -17.10
C ILE A 159 -15.09 -39.40 -16.96
N GLY A 160 -15.99 -39.65 -17.96
CA GLY A 160 -17.30 -39.01 -18.00
C GLY A 160 -17.19 -37.49 -18.15
N ALA A 161 -17.76 -36.74 -17.20
CA ALA A 161 -17.72 -35.30 -17.14
C ALA A 161 -16.46 -34.75 -16.41
N THR A 162 -15.68 -35.61 -15.77
CA THR A 162 -14.52 -35.18 -14.99
C THR A 162 -13.23 -35.35 -15.79
N THR A 163 -12.49 -34.26 -15.93
CA THR A 163 -11.18 -34.23 -16.58
C THR A 163 -10.11 -33.88 -15.53
N CYS A 164 -9.02 -34.64 -15.53
CA CYS A 164 -7.83 -34.33 -14.75
C CYS A 164 -6.81 -33.67 -15.67
N ALA A 165 -6.58 -32.39 -15.46
CA ALA A 165 -5.68 -31.57 -16.28
C ALA A 165 -4.54 -31.00 -15.44
N ALA A 166 -3.34 -30.97 -16.04
CA ALA A 166 -2.15 -30.37 -15.49
C ALA A 166 -1.87 -29.03 -16.18
N TYR A 167 -1.80 -27.97 -15.39
CA TYR A 167 -1.48 -26.62 -15.87
C TYR A 167 -0.04 -26.28 -15.54
N PRO A 168 0.81 -25.95 -16.52
CA PRO A 168 2.20 -25.58 -16.27
C PRO A 168 2.28 -24.33 -15.39
N LEU A 169 3.15 -24.37 -14.37
CA LEU A 169 3.31 -23.28 -13.40
C LEU A 169 4.39 -22.27 -13.78
N ASP A 170 5.22 -22.58 -14.78
CA ASP A 170 6.47 -21.86 -15.05
C ASP A 170 6.24 -20.38 -15.32
N LEU A 171 5.25 -19.92 -15.98
CA LEU A 171 4.96 -18.51 -16.24
C LEU A 171 3.73 -18.00 -15.46
N VAL A 172 2.97 -18.93 -14.90
CA VAL A 172 1.72 -18.64 -14.21
C VAL A 172 1.97 -18.31 -12.76
N ASP A 173 2.77 -19.13 -12.07
CA ASP A 173 3.07 -18.96 -10.66
C ASP A 173 4.08 -17.83 -10.41
N THR A 174 3.98 -17.19 -9.25
CA THR A 174 4.94 -16.17 -8.76
C THR A 174 6.31 -16.74 -8.40
N ILE A 175 6.40 -18.05 -8.10
CA ILE A 175 7.63 -18.71 -7.71
C ILE A 175 8.30 -19.30 -8.96
N ASP A 176 9.51 -18.85 -9.25
CA ASP A 176 10.34 -19.48 -10.29
C ASP A 176 10.66 -20.93 -9.87
N THR A 177 10.33 -21.85 -10.77
CA THR A 177 10.44 -23.31 -10.55
C THR A 177 11.89 -23.79 -10.33
N LYS A 178 12.89 -23.02 -10.79
CA LYS A 178 14.31 -23.37 -10.72
C LYS A 178 15.01 -22.72 -9.54
N THR A 179 14.77 -21.44 -9.32
CA THR A 179 15.53 -20.63 -8.35
C THR A 179 14.77 -20.38 -7.04
N GLY A 180 13.44 -20.52 -7.06
CA GLY A 180 12.57 -20.15 -5.93
C GLY A 180 12.46 -18.63 -5.71
N LEU A 181 12.98 -17.82 -6.64
CA LEU A 181 12.83 -16.37 -6.62
C LEU A 181 11.41 -15.97 -7.02
N ILE A 182 11.02 -14.76 -6.65
CA ILE A 182 9.72 -14.20 -7.06
C ILE A 182 9.86 -13.59 -8.46
N SER A 183 9.00 -14.06 -9.39
CA SER A 183 8.85 -13.48 -10.72
C SER A 183 7.78 -12.38 -10.68
N LYS A 184 8.16 -11.16 -11.07
CA LYS A 184 7.22 -10.04 -11.24
C LYS A 184 6.36 -10.19 -12.49
N ASP A 185 6.91 -10.82 -13.50
CA ASP A 185 6.31 -10.97 -14.83
C ASP A 185 5.41 -12.20 -14.93
N SER A 186 5.17 -12.91 -13.81
CA SER A 186 4.25 -14.05 -13.77
C SER A 186 2.80 -13.61 -13.91
N ALA A 187 1.99 -14.43 -14.56
CA ALA A 187 0.57 -14.15 -14.78
C ALA A 187 -0.17 -13.86 -13.47
N LEU A 188 0.05 -14.67 -12.43
CA LEU A 188 -0.58 -14.48 -11.12
C LEU A 188 -0.20 -13.14 -10.49
N ASN A 189 1.07 -12.71 -10.60
CA ASN A 189 1.49 -11.42 -10.07
C ASN A 189 0.84 -10.25 -10.84
N LEU A 190 0.83 -10.31 -12.17
CA LEU A 190 0.25 -9.28 -13.03
C LEU A 190 -1.26 -9.13 -12.81
N VAL A 191 -1.98 -10.23 -12.64
CA VAL A 191 -3.42 -10.23 -12.38
C VAL A 191 -3.77 -9.69 -10.99
N VAL A 192 -3.06 -10.13 -9.94
CA VAL A 192 -3.36 -9.74 -8.54
C VAL A 192 -3.04 -8.27 -8.27
N PHE A 193 -1.98 -7.74 -8.88
CA PHE A 193 -1.57 -6.34 -8.72
C PHE A 193 -2.07 -5.44 -9.86
N GLY A 194 -2.77 -5.98 -10.85
CA GLY A 194 -3.40 -5.21 -11.91
C GLY A 194 -4.45 -4.23 -11.37
N GLU A 195 -4.61 -3.10 -12.05
CA GLU A 195 -5.50 -2.01 -11.63
C GLU A 195 -6.87 -2.05 -12.29
N LYS A 196 -6.96 -2.68 -13.48
CA LYS A 196 -8.21 -2.76 -14.25
C LYS A 196 -9.24 -3.67 -13.58
N ASP A 197 -10.51 -3.39 -13.79
CA ASP A 197 -11.60 -4.20 -13.24
C ASP A 197 -11.65 -5.59 -13.89
N GLU A 198 -11.28 -5.72 -15.16
CA GLU A 198 -11.21 -6.99 -15.90
C GLU A 198 -10.19 -7.97 -15.29
N HIS A 199 -9.17 -7.48 -14.56
CA HIS A 199 -8.29 -8.39 -13.82
C HIS A 199 -9.00 -9.18 -12.71
N LEU A 200 -10.18 -8.72 -12.25
CA LEU A 200 -10.98 -9.48 -11.28
C LEU A 200 -11.59 -10.72 -11.90
N GLU A 201 -12.00 -10.65 -13.18
CA GLU A 201 -12.52 -11.80 -13.92
C GLU A 201 -11.43 -12.86 -14.13
N LEU A 202 -10.18 -12.42 -14.33
CA LEU A 202 -9.03 -13.34 -14.42
C LEU A 202 -8.75 -14.10 -13.10
N LEU A 203 -9.21 -13.58 -11.95
CA LEU A 203 -9.08 -14.26 -10.65
C LEU A 203 -10.12 -15.38 -10.48
N GLU A 204 -10.47 -16.07 -11.54
CA GLU A 204 -11.37 -17.23 -11.56
C GLU A 204 -10.66 -18.50 -12.03
N GLY A 205 -11.35 -19.62 -12.01
CA GLY A 205 -10.86 -20.88 -12.52
C GLY A 205 -9.52 -21.33 -11.89
N MET A 206 -8.54 -21.59 -12.73
CA MET A 206 -7.24 -22.13 -12.33
C MET A 206 -6.44 -21.21 -11.37
N LEU A 207 -6.49 -19.89 -11.58
CA LEU A 207 -5.73 -18.95 -10.73
C LEU A 207 -6.24 -18.91 -9.29
N ILE A 208 -7.56 -18.95 -9.08
CA ILE A 208 -8.12 -19.00 -7.74
C ILE A 208 -7.82 -20.33 -7.04
N ASP A 209 -7.78 -21.42 -7.78
CA ASP A 209 -7.45 -22.74 -7.25
C ASP A 209 -5.96 -22.86 -6.89
N LEU A 210 -5.09 -22.23 -7.68
CA LEU A 210 -3.68 -22.07 -7.33
C LEU A 210 -3.51 -21.26 -6.03
N LEU A 211 -4.21 -20.14 -5.90
CA LEU A 211 -4.20 -19.33 -4.68
C LEU A 211 -4.74 -20.08 -3.46
N LYS A 212 -5.85 -20.83 -3.60
CA LYS A 212 -6.38 -21.69 -2.52
C LYS A 212 -5.40 -22.77 -2.12
N THR A 213 -4.71 -23.35 -3.10
CA THR A 213 -3.71 -24.39 -2.84
C THR A 213 -2.50 -23.81 -2.10
N LYS A 214 -1.99 -22.66 -2.50
CA LYS A 214 -0.94 -21.93 -1.79
C LYS A 214 -1.37 -21.55 -0.37
N TRP A 215 -2.58 -21.03 -0.23
CA TRP A 215 -3.15 -20.70 1.09
C TRP A 215 -3.15 -21.88 2.02
N ASN A 216 -3.69 -23.04 1.59
CA ASN A 216 -3.81 -24.23 2.41
C ASN A 216 -2.46 -24.89 2.70
N THR A 217 -1.50 -24.81 1.78
CA THR A 217 -0.20 -25.49 1.93
C THR A 217 0.68 -24.79 2.97
N PHE A 218 0.82 -23.48 2.93
CA PHE A 218 1.79 -22.78 3.79
C PHE A 218 1.41 -21.38 4.24
N VAL A 219 0.59 -20.63 3.46
CA VAL A 219 0.31 -19.22 3.76
C VAL A 219 -0.58 -19.10 5.00
N LYS A 220 -1.62 -19.93 5.11
CA LYS A 220 -2.58 -19.93 6.22
C LYS A 220 -1.89 -20.02 7.58
N PHE A 221 -1.01 -20.99 7.76
CA PHE A 221 -0.29 -21.17 9.02
C PHE A 221 0.60 -19.97 9.36
N ARG A 222 1.31 -19.42 8.38
CA ARG A 222 2.15 -18.23 8.58
C ARG A 222 1.35 -16.98 8.90
N PHE A 223 0.25 -16.78 8.19
CA PHE A 223 -0.66 -15.67 8.42
C PHE A 223 -1.23 -15.68 9.84
N TYR A 224 -1.80 -16.80 10.29
CA TYR A 224 -2.33 -16.90 11.65
C TYR A 224 -1.24 -16.77 12.71
N ARG A 225 -0.07 -17.33 12.50
CA ARG A 225 1.06 -17.16 13.41
C ARG A 225 1.47 -15.69 13.54
N GLN A 226 1.58 -14.97 12.42
CA GLN A 226 1.90 -13.54 12.45
C GLN A 226 0.79 -12.73 13.12
N PHE A 227 -0.47 -13.07 12.87
CA PHE A 227 -1.61 -12.45 13.51
C PHE A 227 -1.59 -12.61 15.03
N ILE A 228 -1.39 -13.84 15.53
CA ILE A 228 -1.34 -14.09 16.97
C ILE A 228 -0.16 -13.36 17.62
N LEU A 229 1.03 -13.42 17.01
CA LEU A 229 2.20 -12.70 17.54
C LEU A 229 1.96 -11.20 17.61
N PHE A 230 1.35 -10.61 16.57
CA PHE A 230 1.01 -9.20 16.57
C PHE A 230 -0.09 -8.87 17.59
N ALA A 231 -1.12 -9.70 17.70
CA ALA A 231 -2.18 -9.51 18.69
C ALA A 231 -1.64 -9.54 20.13
N CYS A 232 -0.74 -10.47 20.43
CA CYS A 232 -0.05 -10.51 21.73
C CYS A 232 0.80 -9.24 21.95
N TYR A 233 1.58 -8.81 20.94
CA TYR A 233 2.36 -7.58 21.00
C TYR A 233 1.47 -6.37 21.26
N PHE A 234 0.35 -6.26 20.55
CA PHE A 234 -0.61 -5.15 20.71
C PHE A 234 -1.25 -5.15 22.11
N LEU A 235 -1.66 -6.31 22.62
CA LEU A 235 -2.23 -6.42 23.99
C LEU A 235 -1.19 -6.03 25.05
N VAL A 236 0.06 -6.47 24.90
CA VAL A 236 1.13 -6.06 25.82
C VAL A 236 1.36 -4.54 25.71
N SER A 237 1.29 -3.95 24.52
CA SER A 237 1.43 -2.50 24.36
C SER A 237 0.30 -1.73 25.03
N LEU A 238 -0.95 -2.21 24.94
CA LEU A 238 -2.07 -1.61 25.68
C LEU A 238 -1.83 -1.62 27.18
N VAL A 239 -1.43 -2.76 27.76
CA VAL A 239 -1.12 -2.87 29.19
C VAL A 239 0.03 -1.93 29.57
N CYS A 240 1.09 -1.88 28.79
CA CYS A 240 2.25 -1.06 29.03
C CYS A 240 1.90 0.44 29.11
N PHE A 241 1.13 0.93 28.15
CA PHE A 241 0.77 2.36 28.08
C PHE A 241 -0.33 2.75 29.08
N THR A 242 -1.23 1.83 29.48
CA THR A 242 -2.21 2.10 30.54
C THR A 242 -1.59 2.19 31.94
N LEU A 243 -0.44 1.57 32.16
CA LEU A 243 0.30 1.62 33.42
C LEU A 243 1.24 2.83 33.53
N ARG A 244 1.18 3.80 32.61
CA ARG A 244 1.99 5.02 32.72
C ARG A 244 1.50 5.89 33.86
N PRO A 245 2.40 6.34 34.77
CA PRO A 245 2.03 7.24 35.84
C PRO A 245 1.64 8.62 35.30
N GLY A 246 0.63 9.23 35.89
CA GLY A 246 0.25 10.62 35.59
C GLY A 246 1.32 11.63 36.00
N PRO A 247 1.22 12.91 35.61
CA PRO A 247 2.14 13.94 36.05
C PRO A 247 2.16 14.00 37.59
N HIS A 248 3.33 14.06 38.16
CA HIS A 248 3.46 14.14 39.62
C HIS A 248 2.95 15.51 40.09
N ASP A 249 1.82 15.53 40.80
CA ASP A 249 1.36 16.70 41.51
C ASP A 249 2.30 16.93 42.72
N ARG A 250 3.36 17.72 42.52
CA ARG A 250 4.28 18.14 43.59
C ARG A 250 3.57 18.91 44.71
N SER A 251 2.29 19.28 44.50
CA SER A 251 1.49 20.05 45.45
C SER A 251 0.84 19.19 46.56
N LEU A 252 0.56 17.91 46.29
CA LEU A 252 -0.15 17.07 47.27
C LEU A 252 0.74 16.57 48.43
N ASN A 253 2.02 16.31 48.19
CA ASN A 253 2.90 15.82 49.27
C ASN A 253 3.32 16.92 50.29
N THR A 254 3.33 18.19 49.88
CA THR A 254 3.63 19.31 50.81
C THR A 254 2.43 19.64 51.69
N THR A 255 1.21 19.36 51.25
CA THR A 255 -0.02 19.59 52.02
C THR A 255 -0.30 18.47 53.04
N MET A 256 0.07 17.24 52.76
CA MET A 256 -0.14 16.10 53.69
C MET A 256 0.80 16.10 54.87
N ILE A 257 2.03 16.59 54.70
CA ILE A 257 3.02 16.69 55.79
C ILE A 257 2.65 17.83 56.77
N ASN A 258 1.94 18.87 56.28
CA ASN A 258 1.50 19.98 57.12
C ASN A 258 0.17 19.75 57.84
N THR A 259 -0.64 18.75 57.40
CA THR A 259 -1.95 18.45 58.01
C THR A 259 -1.87 17.46 59.18
N THR A 260 -0.77 16.71 59.31
CA THR A 260 -0.61 15.76 60.42
C THR A 260 0.03 16.35 61.67
N THR A 261 0.53 17.62 61.63
CA THR A 261 1.14 18.29 62.78
C THR A 261 0.30 19.45 63.38
N ILE A 262 -0.91 19.67 62.89
CA ILE A 262 -1.83 20.74 63.39
C ILE A 262 -3.13 20.13 63.94
N ASN A 263 -3.01 19.17 64.81
CA ASN A 263 -4.14 18.69 65.59
C ASN A 263 -3.75 18.73 67.05
N ASP A 264 -3.52 19.89 67.65
CA ASP A 264 -3.67 20.14 69.09
C ASP A 264 -3.11 21.51 69.45
N THR A 265 -3.72 22.60 68.94
CA THR A 265 -3.76 23.89 69.66
C THR A 265 -4.84 24.75 69.02
N GLU A 266 -5.91 25.04 69.76
CA GLU A 266 -6.84 26.13 69.49
C GLU A 266 -6.01 27.42 69.42
N VAL A 267 -5.99 28.08 68.27
CA VAL A 267 -5.38 29.38 68.07
C VAL A 267 -6.48 30.41 68.13
N ASP A 268 -6.60 31.14 69.24
CA ASP A 268 -7.42 32.33 69.39
C ASP A 268 -7.12 33.34 68.27
N VAL A 269 -8.13 33.78 67.59
CA VAL A 269 -8.09 34.77 66.48
C VAL A 269 -8.10 36.18 67.05
N GLU A 270 -7.17 36.51 67.90
CA GLU A 270 -6.93 37.91 68.31
C GLU A 270 -5.46 38.26 68.19
N ASN A 271 -5.15 39.20 67.30
CA ASN A 271 -3.86 39.85 67.06
C ASN A 271 -2.98 39.31 65.93
N CYS A 272 -3.30 39.65 64.73
CA CYS A 272 -2.34 39.71 63.62
C CYS A 272 -1.69 41.12 63.60
N THR A 273 -0.64 41.29 64.38
CA THR A 273 0.27 42.45 64.23
C THR A 273 1.46 42.01 63.38
N LEU A 274 1.72 42.76 62.32
CA LEU A 274 2.91 42.58 61.47
C LEU A 274 4.20 42.80 62.30
N PRO A 275 5.15 41.90 62.23
CA PRO A 275 6.49 42.17 62.80
C PRO A 275 7.19 43.26 61.96
N VAL A 276 7.58 44.32 62.62
CA VAL A 276 8.34 45.44 62.06
C VAL A 276 9.73 44.94 61.72
N GLY A 277 10.05 44.94 60.40
CA GLY A 277 11.44 44.67 59.97
C GLY A 277 11.65 43.83 58.70
N ILE A 278 10.64 43.69 57.79
CA ILE A 278 10.85 43.04 56.51
C ILE A 278 10.81 44.07 55.40
N GLU A 279 11.93 44.39 54.77
CA GLU A 279 11.99 45.16 53.52
C GLU A 279 11.39 44.34 52.37
N LEU A 280 10.32 44.82 51.78
CA LEU A 280 9.67 44.26 50.63
C LEU A 280 10.49 44.44 49.36
N ASN A 281 10.89 43.36 48.75
CA ASN A 281 11.53 43.34 47.42
C ASN A 281 10.43 43.57 46.35
N PRO A 282 10.56 44.49 45.37
CA PRO A 282 9.49 44.89 44.46
C PRO A 282 9.17 43.87 43.34
N ALA A 283 9.67 42.61 43.41
CA ALA A 283 9.50 41.58 42.43
C ALA A 283 8.68 40.35 42.91
N ALA A 284 7.77 40.50 43.86
CA ALA A 284 6.89 39.41 44.32
C ALA A 284 5.53 39.46 43.61
N GLU A 285 5.27 38.45 42.77
CA GLU A 285 3.93 38.27 42.16
C GLU A 285 2.93 37.75 43.20
N VAL A 286 1.72 38.35 43.21
CA VAL A 286 0.56 37.94 44.03
C VAL A 286 -0.14 36.78 43.29
N ILE A 287 -0.05 35.58 43.85
CA ILE A 287 -0.57 34.38 43.16
C ILE A 287 -2.03 34.05 43.52
N ASN A 288 -2.55 34.45 44.65
CA ASN A 288 -4.00 34.26 44.98
C ASN A 288 -4.47 35.18 46.13
N SER A 289 -5.60 35.81 45.95
CA SER A 289 -6.35 36.49 47.02
C SER A 289 -7.67 35.75 47.28
N THR A 290 -7.84 35.17 48.45
CA THR A 290 -9.13 34.63 48.88
C THR A 290 -9.82 35.65 49.81
N LYS A 291 -11.07 35.97 49.56
CA LYS A 291 -11.89 36.87 50.36
C LYS A 291 -12.79 36.02 51.29
N ALA A 292 -12.53 36.04 52.55
CA ALA A 292 -13.44 35.52 53.55
C ALA A 292 -13.62 36.64 54.60
N ASP A 293 -14.86 37.08 54.82
CA ASP A 293 -15.33 37.97 55.88
C ASP A 293 -14.58 39.31 56.03
N GLY A 294 -14.29 39.96 54.91
CA GLY A 294 -13.80 41.35 54.98
C GLY A 294 -12.30 41.53 55.31
N ILE A 295 -11.54 40.47 55.43
CA ILE A 295 -10.10 40.55 55.72
C ILE A 295 -9.32 40.00 54.49
N HIS A 296 -8.46 40.84 53.89
CA HIS A 296 -7.56 40.43 52.80
C HIS A 296 -6.28 39.83 53.38
N CYS A 297 -6.10 38.53 53.23
CA CYS A 297 -4.80 37.88 53.50
C CYS A 297 -4.12 37.54 52.14
N ALA A 298 -3.01 38.21 51.82
CA ALA A 298 -2.18 37.90 50.67
C ALA A 298 -1.10 36.89 51.08
N ARG A 299 -1.02 35.77 50.34
CA ARG A 299 0.03 34.78 50.56
C ARG A 299 1.20 35.07 49.61
N PHE A 300 2.34 35.42 50.18
CA PHE A 300 3.57 35.68 49.41
C PHE A 300 4.43 34.40 49.31
N LYS A 301 4.94 34.12 48.13
CA LYS A 301 5.94 33.05 47.92
C LYS A 301 7.32 33.63 48.10
N SER A 302 8.00 33.32 49.24
CA SER A 302 9.39 33.65 49.41
C SER A 302 10.28 32.62 48.73
N HIS A 303 11.09 33.03 47.77
CA HIS A 303 12.20 32.20 47.30
C HIS A 303 13.28 32.14 48.40
N PRO A 304 13.71 30.94 48.82
CA PRO A 304 14.86 30.83 49.74
C PRO A 304 16.12 31.29 48.98
N LYS A 305 16.83 32.23 49.54
CA LYS A 305 18.21 32.53 49.11
C LYS A 305 19.05 31.28 49.33
N GLU A 306 19.63 30.81 48.26
CA GLU A 306 20.66 29.78 48.25
C GLU A 306 21.79 30.20 49.17
N LYS A 307 21.92 29.52 50.32
CA LYS A 307 23.08 29.64 51.21
C LYS A 307 24.17 28.77 50.61
N ASP A 308 25.26 29.39 50.24
CA ASP A 308 26.50 28.71 49.91
C ASP A 308 26.82 27.62 50.96
N LYS A 309 26.68 26.35 50.54
CA LYS A 309 27.21 25.21 51.28
C LYS A 309 28.72 25.14 51.04
N PRO A 310 29.52 24.89 52.08
CA PRO A 310 30.95 24.63 51.90
C PRO A 310 31.14 23.37 51.07
N THR A 311 32.00 23.46 50.06
CA THR A 311 32.44 22.35 49.22
C THR A 311 33.14 21.30 50.09
N GLU A 312 32.47 20.18 50.37
CA GLU A 312 33.15 18.96 50.84
C GLU A 312 33.83 18.26 49.66
N PRO A 313 34.98 17.61 49.87
CA PRO A 313 35.70 16.92 48.82
C PRO A 313 34.94 15.66 48.37
N PRO A 314 35.05 15.26 47.10
CA PRO A 314 34.28 14.13 46.55
C PRO A 314 34.65 12.82 47.24
N LYS A 315 33.66 12.16 47.84
CA LYS A 315 33.75 10.79 48.34
C LYS A 315 33.68 9.82 47.18
N GLU A 316 34.67 8.98 47.14
CA GLU A 316 34.85 7.85 46.21
C GLU A 316 33.81 6.75 46.52
N ASN A 317 32.56 6.84 45.98
CA ASN A 317 31.55 5.77 45.86
C ASN A 317 30.25 6.30 45.19
N ASP A 318 30.38 7.05 44.07
CA ASP A 318 29.25 7.82 43.50
C ASP A 318 28.46 7.08 42.42
N MET A 319 28.51 5.75 42.32
CA MET A 319 27.63 5.05 41.39
C MET A 319 26.26 4.72 42.00
N GLU A 320 26.13 4.64 43.32
CA GLU A 320 24.81 4.45 43.96
C GLU A 320 24.05 5.80 44.09
N GLY A 321 24.74 6.91 44.41
CA GLY A 321 24.13 8.22 44.51
C GLY A 321 23.57 8.76 43.17
N TRP A 322 24.27 8.49 42.06
CA TRP A 322 23.80 8.89 40.74
C TRP A 322 22.47 8.21 40.32
N TRP A 323 22.26 6.96 40.73
CA TRP A 323 21.00 6.29 40.50
C TRP A 323 19.85 6.81 41.36
N GLU A 324 20.12 7.20 42.60
CA GLU A 324 19.11 7.79 43.49
C GLU A 324 18.71 9.18 43.00
N ASP A 325 19.62 10.03 42.60
CA ASP A 325 19.33 11.35 42.01
C ASP A 325 18.54 11.22 40.69
N LEU A 326 18.90 10.26 39.82
CA LEU A 326 18.22 10.03 38.54
C LEU A 326 16.80 9.48 38.75
N THR A 327 16.56 8.69 39.78
CA THR A 327 15.22 8.15 40.09
C THR A 327 14.29 9.17 40.75
N GLU A 328 14.85 10.17 41.45
CA GLU A 328 14.06 11.27 42.02
C GLU A 328 13.65 12.31 40.94
N GLU A 329 14.50 12.59 39.99
CA GLU A 329 14.24 13.56 38.92
C GLU A 329 13.34 13.00 37.79
N CYS A 330 13.45 11.71 37.48
CA CYS A 330 12.74 11.10 36.36
C CYS A 330 11.51 10.32 36.82
N ARG A 331 10.32 10.86 36.55
CA ARG A 331 9.01 10.26 36.87
C ARG A 331 8.89 8.80 36.43
N LEU A 332 9.46 8.45 35.27
CA LEU A 332 9.34 7.14 34.65
C LEU A 332 10.40 6.14 35.11
N MET A 333 11.39 6.55 35.88
CA MET A 333 12.42 5.66 36.45
C MET A 333 12.10 5.16 37.86
N ASN A 334 11.10 5.72 38.52
CA ASN A 334 10.67 5.24 39.83
C ASN A 334 10.06 3.83 39.74
N LEU A 335 10.64 2.90 40.53
CA LEU A 335 10.32 1.46 40.55
C LEU A 335 9.64 1.01 41.85
N ASP A 336 9.16 1.89 42.68
CA ASP A 336 8.66 1.55 44.00
C ASP A 336 7.38 0.74 43.97
N THR A 337 6.50 1.03 42.95
CA THR A 337 5.22 0.34 42.83
C THR A 337 5.33 -0.93 41.98
N TRP A 338 4.44 -1.91 42.25
CA TRP A 338 4.34 -3.13 41.45
C TRP A 338 3.94 -2.82 40.00
N GLU A 339 3.15 -1.76 39.78
CA GLU A 339 2.74 -1.27 38.47
C GLU A 339 3.90 -0.78 37.64
N ALA A 340 4.83 -0.03 38.26
CA ALA A 340 6.06 0.43 37.60
C ALA A 340 6.96 -0.75 37.19
N LYS A 341 7.09 -1.77 38.03
CA LYS A 341 7.84 -2.99 37.70
C LYS A 341 7.22 -3.76 36.54
N LEU A 342 5.88 -3.90 36.54
CA LEU A 342 5.15 -4.55 35.45
C LEU A 342 5.28 -3.76 34.15
N ARG A 343 5.20 -2.42 34.20
CA ARG A 343 5.39 -1.54 33.05
C ARG A 343 6.76 -1.78 32.41
N ILE A 344 7.85 -1.72 33.19
CA ILE A 344 9.21 -1.92 32.66
C ILE A 344 9.37 -3.34 32.05
N CYS A 345 8.82 -4.36 32.68
CA CYS A 345 8.83 -5.70 32.09
C CYS A 345 8.11 -5.76 30.74
N THR A 346 6.93 -5.12 30.63
CA THR A 346 6.18 -5.07 29.37
C THR A 346 6.88 -4.21 28.31
N GLU A 347 7.50 -3.09 28.69
CA GLU A 347 8.32 -2.27 27.80
C GLU A 347 9.51 -3.04 27.24
N LEU A 348 10.22 -3.81 28.07
CA LEU A 348 11.34 -4.63 27.62
C LEU A 348 10.88 -5.68 26.60
N ILE A 349 9.72 -6.31 26.84
CA ILE A 349 9.13 -7.27 25.90
C ILE A 349 8.81 -6.58 24.56
N LEU A 350 8.22 -5.38 24.60
CA LEU A 350 7.90 -4.59 23.41
C LEU A 350 9.16 -4.17 22.65
N TRP A 351 10.20 -3.72 23.36
CA TRP A 351 11.47 -3.34 22.77
C TRP A 351 12.16 -4.52 22.06
N VAL A 352 12.23 -5.69 22.71
CA VAL A 352 12.73 -6.92 22.10
C VAL A 352 11.88 -7.33 20.89
N GLY A 353 10.56 -7.21 20.99
CA GLY A 353 9.64 -7.47 19.88
C GLY A 353 9.85 -6.55 18.69
N ALA A 354 10.05 -5.25 18.93
CA ALA A 354 10.35 -4.25 17.91
C ALA A 354 11.68 -4.55 17.19
N LEU A 355 12.74 -4.83 17.94
CA LEU A 355 14.04 -5.23 17.39
C LEU A 355 13.96 -6.51 16.56
N ALA A 356 13.22 -7.52 17.04
CA ALA A 356 12.99 -8.75 16.31
C ALA A 356 12.25 -8.49 15.00
N TYR A 357 11.23 -7.63 14.99
CA TYR A 357 10.49 -7.27 13.79
C TYR A 357 11.37 -6.52 12.78
N ILE A 358 12.15 -5.54 13.22
CA ILE A 358 13.12 -4.81 12.38
C ILE A 358 14.14 -5.78 11.79
N GLY A 359 14.68 -6.71 12.61
CA GLY A 359 15.62 -7.74 12.14
C GLY A 359 15.02 -8.66 11.07
N LEU A 360 13.73 -9.04 11.22
CA LEU A 360 13.00 -9.81 10.22
C LEU A 360 12.78 -9.01 8.92
N ALA A 361 12.46 -7.72 9.02
CA ALA A 361 12.30 -6.83 7.87
C ALA A 361 13.63 -6.64 7.12
N LEU A 362 14.74 -6.46 7.82
CA LEU A 362 16.08 -6.37 7.22
C LEU A 362 16.47 -7.69 6.54
N ARG A 363 16.16 -8.83 7.14
CA ARG A 363 16.37 -10.14 6.53
C ARG A 363 15.54 -10.30 5.26
N GLU A 364 14.29 -9.86 5.26
CA GLU A 364 13.42 -9.85 4.08
C GLU A 364 14.01 -8.98 2.97
N ALA A 365 14.49 -7.77 3.31
CA ALA A 365 15.14 -6.87 2.36
C ALA A 365 16.40 -7.48 1.70
N ARG A 366 17.16 -8.29 2.45
CA ARG A 366 18.36 -8.97 1.90
C ARG A 366 18.05 -10.01 0.84
N PHE A 367 16.98 -10.81 1.01
CA PHE A 367 16.69 -11.86 0.03
C PHE A 367 15.71 -11.45 -1.08
N LEU A 368 14.89 -10.40 -0.88
CA LEU A 368 14.06 -9.82 -1.93
C LEU A 368 14.82 -8.83 -2.81
N GLY A 369 15.84 -8.17 -2.25
CA GLY A 369 16.44 -6.96 -2.81
C GLY A 369 15.66 -5.69 -2.44
N LEU A 370 16.36 -4.57 -2.32
CA LEU A 370 15.77 -3.31 -1.83
C LEU A 370 14.58 -2.83 -2.67
N LYS A 371 14.68 -2.87 -4.00
CA LYS A 371 13.60 -2.42 -4.90
C LYS A 371 12.30 -3.20 -4.67
N MET A 372 12.37 -4.54 -4.60
CA MET A 372 11.22 -5.40 -4.33
C MET A 372 10.69 -5.24 -2.90
N PHE A 373 11.58 -5.01 -1.94
CA PHE A 373 11.19 -4.79 -0.56
C PHE A 373 10.36 -3.51 -0.40
N PHE A 374 10.82 -2.39 -0.96
CA PHE A 374 10.06 -1.13 -0.91
C PHE A 374 8.73 -1.22 -1.66
N GLU A 375 8.70 -1.87 -2.80
CA GLU A 375 7.46 -2.12 -3.54
C GLU A 375 6.48 -2.98 -2.72
N ASN A 376 6.96 -4.06 -2.08
CA ASN A 376 6.15 -4.89 -1.20
C ASN A 376 5.65 -4.11 0.03
N LEU A 377 6.46 -3.20 0.55
CA LEU A 377 6.11 -2.34 1.66
C LEU A 377 5.04 -1.31 1.27
N SER A 378 5.16 -0.70 0.09
CA SER A 378 4.20 0.26 -0.46
C SER A 378 2.81 -0.35 -0.73
N THR A 379 2.74 -1.65 -1.07
CA THR A 379 1.46 -2.34 -1.27
C THR A 379 0.62 -2.50 0.01
N VAL A 380 1.26 -2.34 1.18
CA VAL A 380 0.61 -2.48 2.50
C VAL A 380 0.99 -1.31 3.40
N PRO A 381 0.31 -0.14 3.29
CA PRO A 381 0.65 1.07 4.06
C PRO A 381 0.65 0.86 5.58
N SER A 382 -0.25 0.03 6.11
CA SER A 382 -0.30 -0.29 7.53
C SER A 382 0.97 -1.00 8.04
N ARG A 383 1.66 -1.74 7.17
CA ARG A 383 2.96 -2.35 7.49
C ARG A 383 4.07 -1.30 7.61
N VAL A 384 4.01 -0.26 6.77
CA VAL A 384 4.92 0.90 6.87
C VAL A 384 4.75 1.59 8.22
N MET A 385 3.49 1.87 8.60
CA MET A 385 3.17 2.50 9.87
C MET A 385 3.66 1.69 11.06
N PHE A 386 3.48 0.36 11.04
CA PHE A 386 3.97 -0.50 12.09
C PHE A 386 5.50 -0.59 12.14
N LEU A 387 6.20 -0.59 11.01
CA LEU A 387 7.66 -0.53 10.98
C LEU A 387 8.17 0.80 11.56
N PHE A 388 7.49 1.90 11.25
CA PHE A 388 7.77 3.21 11.82
C PHE A 388 7.55 3.21 13.35
N SER A 389 6.43 2.64 13.83
CA SER A 389 6.18 2.44 15.26
C SER A 389 7.30 1.66 15.96
N CYS A 390 7.80 0.59 15.33
CA CYS A 390 8.92 -0.18 15.88
C CYS A 390 10.22 0.65 15.97
N LEU A 391 10.47 1.54 15.00
CA LEU A 391 11.62 2.46 15.06
C LEU A 391 11.48 3.47 16.20
N LEU A 392 10.29 4.04 16.39
CA LEU A 392 9.99 4.94 17.49
C LEU A 392 10.15 4.22 18.85
N MET A 393 9.68 2.96 18.94
CA MET A 393 9.83 2.15 20.15
C MET A 393 11.29 1.90 20.53
N VAL A 394 12.19 1.78 19.56
CA VAL A 394 13.64 1.67 19.81
C VAL A 394 14.24 2.98 20.31
N ALA A 395 13.68 4.12 19.92
CA ALA A 395 14.12 5.43 20.39
C ALA A 395 13.65 5.78 21.83
N LEU A 396 12.57 5.16 22.31
CA LEU A 396 11.95 5.46 23.61
C LEU A 396 12.92 5.35 24.81
N PRO A 397 13.78 4.31 24.93
CA PRO A 397 14.73 4.23 26.04
C PRO A 397 15.76 5.37 26.05
N THR A 398 16.09 5.95 24.90
CA THR A 398 17.07 7.06 24.82
C THR A 398 16.50 8.35 25.40
N LEU A 399 15.20 8.63 25.20
CA LEU A 399 14.52 9.76 25.80
C LEU A 399 14.38 9.59 27.32
N ARG A 400 14.12 8.37 27.78
CA ARG A 400 14.07 8.06 29.21
C ARG A 400 15.40 8.32 29.92
N LEU A 401 16.52 7.93 29.31
CA LEU A 401 17.85 8.21 29.84
C LEU A 401 18.18 9.72 29.86
N ALA A 402 17.51 10.49 29.00
CA ALA A 402 17.63 11.94 28.96
C ALA A 402 16.64 12.68 29.91
N CYS A 403 15.78 11.92 30.63
CA CYS A 403 14.69 12.46 31.48
C CYS A 403 13.76 13.45 30.76
N ALA A 404 13.52 13.24 29.48
CA ALA A 404 12.61 14.06 28.68
C ALA A 404 11.19 13.48 28.71
N ASP A 405 10.50 13.59 29.86
CA ASP A 405 9.23 12.94 30.12
C ASP A 405 8.11 13.39 29.18
N GLU A 406 8.03 14.68 28.83
CA GLU A 406 7.02 15.21 27.90
C GLU A 406 7.20 14.67 26.49
N GLU A 407 8.42 14.64 25.99
CA GLU A 407 8.74 14.11 24.66
C GLU A 407 8.52 12.60 24.60
N GLU A 408 8.78 11.89 25.70
CA GLU A 408 8.49 10.46 25.79
C GLU A 408 6.98 10.18 25.77
N ASP A 409 6.15 11.03 26.38
CA ASP A 409 4.69 10.92 26.34
C ASP A 409 4.17 11.16 24.91
N HIS A 410 4.65 12.18 24.21
CA HIS A 410 4.32 12.43 22.81
C HIS A 410 4.71 11.23 21.92
N LEU A 411 5.92 10.69 22.13
CA LEU A 411 6.39 9.53 21.40
C LEU A 411 5.52 8.29 21.65
N ALA A 412 5.09 8.07 22.90
CA ALA A 412 4.21 6.97 23.27
C ALA A 412 2.84 7.06 22.56
N VAL A 413 2.25 8.25 22.48
CA VAL A 413 1.02 8.50 21.72
C VAL A 413 1.21 8.15 20.25
N MET A 414 2.30 8.61 19.63
CA MET A 414 2.64 8.31 18.24
C MET A 414 2.84 6.81 17.98
N ILE A 415 3.48 6.08 18.90
CA ILE A 415 3.66 4.63 18.82
C ILE A 415 2.31 3.93 18.80
N MET A 416 1.39 4.27 19.70
CA MET A 416 0.07 3.64 19.75
C MET A 416 -0.76 3.94 18.50
N LEU A 417 -0.77 5.20 18.05
CA LEU A 417 -1.49 5.64 16.86
C LEU A 417 -1.01 4.93 15.59
N THR A 418 0.30 4.68 15.48
CA THR A 418 0.90 4.02 14.31
C THR A 418 0.89 2.50 14.39
N THR A 419 0.76 1.90 15.58
CA THR A 419 0.67 0.44 15.78
C THR A 419 -0.72 -0.08 15.44
N ALA A 420 -1.79 0.57 15.88
CA ALA A 420 -3.17 0.10 15.74
C ALA A 420 -3.61 -0.19 14.29
N PRO A 421 -3.27 0.63 13.27
CA PRO A 421 -3.68 0.39 11.89
C PRO A 421 -3.14 -0.92 11.29
N TYR A 422 -2.08 -1.48 11.84
CA TYR A 422 -1.56 -2.77 11.34
C TYR A 422 -2.54 -3.93 11.60
N PHE A 423 -3.44 -3.81 12.55
CA PHE A 423 -4.52 -4.76 12.76
C PHE A 423 -5.43 -4.91 11.53
N LEU A 424 -5.64 -3.81 10.81
CA LEU A 424 -6.46 -3.79 9.59
C LEU A 424 -5.86 -4.66 8.47
N PHE A 425 -4.54 -4.82 8.42
CA PHE A 425 -3.91 -5.74 7.47
C PHE A 425 -4.40 -7.18 7.68
N PHE A 426 -4.44 -7.64 8.91
CA PHE A 426 -4.92 -8.99 9.23
C PHE A 426 -6.43 -9.12 9.03
N CYS A 427 -7.19 -8.08 9.36
CA CYS A 427 -8.65 -8.06 9.14
C CYS A 427 -9.03 -8.29 7.67
N ARG A 428 -8.23 -7.82 6.70
CA ARG A 428 -8.45 -8.09 5.26
C ARG A 428 -8.41 -9.58 4.92
N GLY A 429 -7.70 -10.41 5.69
CA GLY A 429 -7.59 -11.86 5.48
C GLY A 429 -8.85 -12.65 5.87
N PHE A 430 -9.77 -12.05 6.62
CA PHE A 430 -11.00 -12.70 7.05
C PHE A 430 -12.15 -12.38 6.08
N LYS A 431 -12.86 -13.43 5.63
CA LYS A 431 -13.95 -13.30 4.64
C LYS A 431 -15.07 -12.36 5.09
N THR A 432 -15.38 -12.33 6.38
CA THR A 432 -16.46 -11.50 6.96
C THR A 432 -16.08 -10.05 7.12
N VAL A 433 -14.85 -9.76 7.56
CA VAL A 433 -14.39 -8.40 7.92
C VAL A 433 -13.62 -7.75 6.77
N GLY A 434 -12.98 -8.56 5.93
CA GLY A 434 -12.12 -8.08 4.84
C GLY A 434 -12.78 -7.07 3.90
N PRO A 435 -14.00 -7.32 3.40
CA PRO A 435 -14.70 -6.37 2.54
C PRO A 435 -14.89 -5.00 3.18
N PHE A 436 -15.26 -4.96 4.46
CA PHE A 436 -15.46 -3.71 5.20
C PHE A 436 -14.16 -2.91 5.35
N VAL A 437 -13.05 -3.58 5.63
CA VAL A 437 -11.74 -2.90 5.74
C VAL A 437 -11.31 -2.29 4.39
N VAL A 438 -11.57 -2.98 3.29
CA VAL A 438 -11.29 -2.45 1.94
C VAL A 438 -12.16 -1.24 1.64
N MET A 439 -13.47 -1.30 1.98
CA MET A 439 -14.39 -0.19 1.85
C MET A 439 -13.90 1.04 2.64
N ILE A 440 -13.60 0.86 3.93
CA ILE A 440 -13.10 1.95 4.79
C ILE A 440 -11.83 2.56 4.20
N TYR A 441 -10.88 1.75 3.75
CA TYR A 441 -9.65 2.26 3.17
C TYR A 441 -9.89 3.09 1.90
N ARG A 442 -10.76 2.64 1.00
CA ARG A 442 -11.11 3.39 -0.22
C ARG A 442 -11.88 4.67 0.10
N MET A 443 -12.82 4.63 1.06
CA MET A 443 -13.55 5.82 1.49
C MET A 443 -12.61 6.86 2.12
N VAL A 444 -11.71 6.43 3.02
CA VAL A 444 -10.77 7.33 3.69
C VAL A 444 -9.81 7.98 2.70
N MET A 445 -9.17 7.19 1.83
CA MET A 445 -8.17 7.70 0.88
C MET A 445 -8.77 8.40 -0.34
N GLY A 446 -10.03 8.08 -0.68
CA GLY A 446 -10.73 8.70 -1.79
C GLY A 446 -11.61 9.87 -1.36
N ASP A 447 -12.73 9.55 -0.73
CA ASP A 447 -13.80 10.50 -0.49
C ASP A 447 -13.48 11.44 0.67
N LEU A 448 -13.02 10.88 1.80
CA LEU A 448 -12.73 11.67 3.00
C LEU A 448 -11.58 12.67 2.76
N LEU A 449 -10.52 12.25 2.08
CA LEU A 449 -9.38 13.13 1.81
C LEU A 449 -9.78 14.30 0.89
N ARG A 450 -10.56 14.03 -0.15
CA ARG A 450 -11.07 15.08 -1.06
C ARG A 450 -12.02 16.03 -0.33
N PHE A 451 -12.91 15.47 0.47
CA PHE A 451 -13.80 16.26 1.32
C PHE A 451 -13.03 17.12 2.32
N ALA A 452 -12.02 16.55 2.99
CA ALA A 452 -11.22 17.26 3.98
C ALA A 452 -10.52 18.49 3.41
N CYS A 453 -10.06 18.45 2.17
CA CYS A 453 -9.45 19.61 1.50
C CYS A 453 -10.46 20.76 1.36
N ILE A 454 -11.69 20.46 0.93
CA ILE A 454 -12.74 21.47 0.77
C ILE A 454 -13.21 21.98 2.13
N TYR A 455 -13.46 21.07 3.06
CA TYR A 455 -13.88 21.36 4.42
C TYR A 455 -12.89 22.27 5.15
N LEU A 456 -11.60 21.99 5.04
CA LEU A 456 -10.54 22.77 5.68
C LEU A 456 -10.54 24.24 5.21
N VAL A 457 -10.79 24.50 3.93
CA VAL A 457 -10.89 25.87 3.40
C VAL A 457 -12.00 26.66 4.09
N PHE A 458 -13.18 26.05 4.24
CA PHE A 458 -14.31 26.72 4.94
C PHE A 458 -14.01 26.91 6.43
N VAL A 459 -13.53 25.87 7.11
CA VAL A 459 -13.19 25.93 8.53
C VAL A 459 -12.16 27.02 8.80
N MET A 460 -11.09 27.11 7.99
CA MET A 460 -10.06 28.13 8.13
C MET A 460 -10.63 29.55 7.91
N GLY A 461 -11.48 29.74 6.89
CA GLY A 461 -12.11 31.06 6.64
C GLY A 461 -13.01 31.51 7.78
N PHE A 462 -13.90 30.63 8.23
CA PHE A 462 -14.81 30.94 9.32
C PHE A 462 -14.11 31.06 10.67
N SER A 463 -13.07 30.24 10.94
CA SER A 463 -12.32 30.31 12.19
C SER A 463 -11.61 31.65 12.36
N GLN A 464 -11.02 32.20 11.28
CA GLN A 464 -10.40 33.51 11.34
C GLN A 464 -11.42 34.62 11.56
N ALA A 465 -12.60 34.54 10.95
CA ALA A 465 -13.70 35.50 11.17
C ALA A 465 -14.17 35.47 12.64
N TYR A 466 -14.36 34.29 13.21
CA TYR A 466 -14.72 34.16 14.63
C TYR A 466 -13.62 34.62 15.57
N TYR A 467 -12.38 34.30 15.28
CA TYR A 467 -11.23 34.78 16.05
C TYR A 467 -11.26 36.33 16.18
N VAL A 468 -11.50 37.01 15.06
CA VAL A 468 -11.61 38.50 15.06
C VAL A 468 -12.79 38.98 15.90
N ILE A 469 -13.95 38.33 15.81
CA ILE A 469 -15.12 38.67 16.63
C ILE A 469 -14.81 38.46 18.12
N PHE A 470 -14.18 37.36 18.48
CA PHE A 470 -13.86 37.02 19.88
C PHE A 470 -12.67 37.79 20.47
N LEU A 471 -11.97 38.60 19.66
CA LEU A 471 -11.02 39.58 20.21
C LEU A 471 -11.69 40.64 21.10
N SER A 472 -13.01 40.88 20.91
CA SER A 472 -13.80 41.78 21.73
C SER A 472 -14.42 41.10 22.97
N PHE A 473 -14.17 39.81 23.17
CA PHE A 473 -14.62 39.06 24.35
C PHE A 473 -13.95 39.64 25.61
N ASP A 474 -14.67 39.76 26.69
CA ASP A 474 -14.19 40.35 27.98
C ASP A 474 -13.92 41.87 27.92
N ASN A 475 -14.53 42.63 26.99
CA ASN A 475 -14.46 44.07 27.02
C ASN A 475 -15.15 44.59 28.31
N PRO A 476 -14.51 45.52 29.08
CA PRO A 476 -15.09 46.05 30.35
C PRO A 476 -16.43 46.78 30.19
N ASN A 477 -16.92 46.96 28.97
CA ASN A 477 -18.20 47.56 28.65
C ASN A 477 -19.37 46.55 28.50
N THR A 478 -19.15 45.25 28.79
CA THR A 478 -20.22 44.24 28.75
C THR A 478 -21.35 44.59 29.71
N PRO A 479 -22.65 44.42 29.33
CA PRO A 479 -23.79 44.77 30.20
C PRO A 479 -23.75 43.99 31.53
N GLU A 480 -23.99 44.71 32.63
CA GLU A 480 -24.12 44.09 33.95
C GLU A 480 -25.22 43.02 33.94
N GLY A 481 -24.88 41.78 34.29
CA GLY A 481 -25.83 40.66 34.42
C GLY A 481 -25.52 39.42 33.59
N VAL A 482 -24.44 39.39 32.83
CA VAL A 482 -23.95 38.19 32.14
C VAL A 482 -23.08 37.39 33.12
N ASP A 483 -23.27 36.07 33.12
CA ASP A 483 -22.63 35.12 34.05
C ASP A 483 -21.11 35.13 33.89
N ASP A 484 -20.34 35.55 34.89
CA ASP A 484 -18.86 35.68 34.89
C ASP A 484 -18.11 34.32 34.85
N SER A 485 -18.86 33.21 34.80
CA SER A 485 -18.30 31.85 34.81
C SER A 485 -17.80 31.36 33.43
N VAL A 486 -18.16 32.03 32.34
CA VAL A 486 -17.79 31.57 30.98
C VAL A 486 -16.46 32.19 30.57
N SER A 487 -15.43 31.38 30.40
CA SER A 487 -14.15 31.79 29.81
C SER A 487 -14.21 31.93 28.30
N ASN A 488 -13.36 32.76 27.70
CA ASN A 488 -13.26 32.87 26.24
C ASN A 488 -12.98 31.50 25.58
N PRO A 489 -13.92 30.95 24.76
CA PRO A 489 -13.73 29.66 24.14
C PRO A 489 -12.81 29.69 22.89
N MET A 490 -12.40 30.89 22.45
CA MET A 490 -11.58 31.09 21.23
C MET A 490 -10.42 32.08 21.49
N PRO A 491 -9.55 31.86 22.50
CA PRO A 491 -8.50 32.81 22.86
C PRO A 491 -7.34 32.82 21.85
N SER A 492 -7.20 31.78 21.01
CA SER A 492 -6.14 31.68 20.01
C SER A 492 -6.69 31.27 18.64
N PRO A 493 -5.99 31.58 17.52
CA PRO A 493 -6.40 31.15 16.18
C PRO A 493 -6.55 29.63 16.04
N MET A 494 -5.71 28.85 16.76
CA MET A 494 -5.78 27.37 16.72
C MET A 494 -7.01 26.85 17.47
N GLU A 495 -7.35 27.43 18.61
CA GLU A 495 -8.56 27.07 19.34
C GLU A 495 -9.82 27.47 18.59
N SER A 496 -9.79 28.58 17.83
CA SER A 496 -10.89 28.94 16.91
C SER A 496 -11.10 27.88 15.82
N VAL A 497 -10.03 27.29 15.25
CA VAL A 497 -10.16 26.19 14.29
C VAL A 497 -10.79 24.96 14.96
N MET A 498 -10.36 24.62 16.17
CA MET A 498 -10.91 23.50 16.93
C MET A 498 -12.38 23.75 17.29
N ALA A 499 -12.72 24.95 17.71
CA ALA A 499 -14.10 25.35 18.00
C ALA A 499 -15.01 25.21 16.77
N MET A 500 -14.55 25.66 15.58
CA MET A 500 -15.29 25.50 14.32
C MET A 500 -15.47 24.02 13.97
N PHE A 501 -14.45 23.21 14.18
CA PHE A 501 -14.57 21.75 13.99
C PHE A 501 -15.61 21.14 14.93
N LEU A 502 -15.61 21.48 16.22
CA LEU A 502 -16.58 21.00 17.21
C LEU A 502 -18.01 21.49 16.90
N MET A 503 -18.15 22.73 16.47
CA MET A 503 -19.46 23.26 16.02
C MET A 503 -19.99 22.51 14.81
N SER A 504 -19.15 22.07 13.88
CA SER A 504 -19.58 21.26 12.72
C SER A 504 -20.12 19.89 13.11
N LEU A 505 -19.70 19.36 14.26
CA LEU A 505 -20.18 18.11 14.87
C LEU A 505 -21.38 18.28 15.79
N THR A 506 -22.08 19.44 15.70
CA THR A 506 -23.26 19.78 16.50
C THR A 506 -23.01 20.09 17.99
N SER A 507 -21.77 20.28 18.40
CA SER A 507 -21.40 20.69 19.76
C SER A 507 -21.25 22.21 19.82
N PHE A 508 -22.36 22.93 19.86
CA PHE A 508 -22.38 24.39 19.73
C PHE A 508 -22.98 25.16 20.91
N SER A 509 -23.57 24.49 21.93
CA SER A 509 -24.25 25.14 23.02
C SER A 509 -23.39 26.16 23.77
N ASP A 510 -22.16 25.76 24.09
CA ASP A 510 -21.26 26.61 24.89
C ASP A 510 -20.72 27.79 24.08
N TYR A 511 -20.47 27.57 22.79
CA TYR A 511 -20.05 28.61 21.84
C TYR A 511 -21.17 29.62 21.58
N TYR A 512 -22.42 29.13 21.45
CA TYR A 512 -23.58 30.00 21.21
C TYR A 512 -23.86 30.92 22.39
N SER A 513 -23.74 30.44 23.63
CA SER A 513 -23.89 31.28 24.84
C SER A 513 -22.76 32.32 24.96
N ALA A 514 -21.59 32.03 24.43
CA ALA A 514 -20.47 32.96 24.44
C ALA A 514 -20.63 34.15 23.47
N PHE A 515 -21.48 34.04 22.43
CA PHE A 515 -21.73 35.14 21.48
C PHE A 515 -22.32 36.38 22.15
N GLU A 516 -23.12 36.23 23.22
CA GLU A 516 -23.74 37.34 23.95
C GLU A 516 -22.73 38.23 24.70
N ARG A 517 -21.47 37.73 24.83
CA ARG A 517 -20.37 38.47 25.48
C ARG A 517 -19.45 39.20 24.51
N THR A 518 -19.72 39.12 23.22
CA THR A 518 -18.95 39.85 22.22
C THR A 518 -19.66 41.13 21.82
N ASP A 519 -18.94 42.18 21.48
CA ASP A 519 -19.53 43.45 21.00
C ASP A 519 -20.27 43.26 19.67
N HIS A 520 -20.01 42.15 18.95
CA HIS A 520 -20.53 41.81 17.63
C HIS A 520 -21.47 40.60 17.67
N GLU A 521 -22.42 40.59 18.62
CA GLU A 521 -23.35 39.47 18.83
C GLU A 521 -24.20 39.14 17.60
N ILE A 522 -24.72 40.14 16.90
CA ILE A 522 -25.60 39.95 15.73
C ILE A 522 -24.80 39.31 14.58
N GLU A 523 -23.61 39.82 14.32
CA GLU A 523 -22.70 39.33 13.29
C GLU A 523 -22.28 37.89 13.60
N ALA A 524 -21.95 37.59 14.85
CA ALA A 524 -21.60 36.25 15.31
C ALA A 524 -22.74 35.24 15.09
N LYS A 525 -23.97 35.61 15.47
CA LYS A 525 -25.17 34.78 15.29
C LYS A 525 -25.53 34.60 13.80
N LEU A 526 -25.38 35.65 12.99
CA LEU A 526 -25.58 35.54 11.53
C LEU A 526 -24.54 34.61 10.88
N LEU A 527 -23.28 34.80 11.24
CA LEU A 527 -22.18 33.96 10.74
C LEU A 527 -22.37 32.48 11.15
N PHE A 528 -22.88 32.23 12.36
CA PHE A 528 -23.22 30.90 12.84
C PHE A 528 -24.30 30.23 11.96
N VAL A 529 -25.37 30.93 11.63
CA VAL A 529 -26.40 30.36 10.75
C VAL A 529 -25.85 30.04 9.37
N ILE A 530 -25.03 30.92 8.79
CA ILE A 530 -24.40 30.71 7.49
C ILE A 530 -23.46 29.49 7.55
N TYR A 531 -22.64 29.40 8.59
CA TYR A 531 -21.74 28.28 8.80
C TYR A 531 -22.48 26.94 8.92
N MET A 532 -23.54 26.90 9.74
CA MET A 532 -24.33 25.67 9.93
C MET A 532 -25.03 25.24 8.65
N ILE A 533 -25.53 26.16 7.84
CA ILE A 533 -26.13 25.82 6.53
C ILE A 533 -25.08 25.24 5.59
N ILE A 534 -23.93 25.89 5.46
CA ILE A 534 -22.89 25.47 4.50
C ILE A 534 -22.22 24.19 4.99
N VAL A 535 -21.78 24.14 6.23
CA VAL A 535 -20.92 23.04 6.70
C VAL A 535 -21.76 21.87 7.22
N ALA A 536 -22.65 22.10 8.20
CA ALA A 536 -23.37 21.01 8.83
C ALA A 536 -24.44 20.40 7.91
N ILE A 537 -25.21 21.25 7.19
CA ILE A 537 -26.30 20.75 6.35
C ILE A 537 -25.79 20.32 4.98
N LEU A 538 -25.02 21.14 4.30
CA LEU A 538 -24.64 20.87 2.90
C LEU A 538 -23.41 19.97 2.78
N LEU A 539 -22.27 20.34 3.40
CA LEU A 539 -21.01 19.60 3.23
C LEU A 539 -21.05 18.22 3.89
N VAL A 540 -21.60 18.10 5.11
CA VAL A 540 -21.68 16.79 5.79
C VAL A 540 -22.61 15.84 5.04
N ASN A 541 -23.76 16.32 4.55
CA ASN A 541 -24.67 15.49 3.75
C ASN A 541 -24.04 15.09 2.41
N MET A 542 -23.24 15.98 1.80
CA MET A 542 -22.48 15.65 0.60
C MET A 542 -21.44 14.53 0.87
N LEU A 543 -20.75 14.57 2.02
CA LEU A 543 -19.84 13.51 2.43
C LEU A 543 -20.57 12.17 2.57
N ILE A 544 -21.72 12.16 3.25
CA ILE A 544 -22.54 10.94 3.41
C ILE A 544 -22.96 10.38 2.04
N ALA A 545 -23.38 11.25 1.13
CA ALA A 545 -23.77 10.84 -0.22
C ALA A 545 -22.59 10.27 -1.02
N MET A 546 -21.40 10.90 -0.96
CA MET A 546 -20.19 10.39 -1.62
C MET A 546 -19.77 9.03 -1.06
N MET A 547 -19.74 8.88 0.26
CA MET A 547 -19.43 7.60 0.91
C MET A 547 -20.46 6.53 0.58
N GLY A 548 -21.75 6.88 0.51
CA GLY A 548 -22.83 5.98 0.11
C GLY A 548 -22.67 5.48 -1.33
N ASN A 549 -22.31 6.36 -2.26
CA ASN A 549 -22.04 6.00 -3.65
C ASN A 549 -20.83 5.07 -3.78
N THR A 550 -19.74 5.39 -3.07
CA THR A 550 -18.54 4.53 -3.03
C THR A 550 -18.84 3.17 -2.40
N TYR A 551 -19.66 3.12 -1.35
CA TYR A 551 -20.12 1.87 -0.77
C TYR A 551 -20.88 1.01 -1.77
N GLN A 552 -21.84 1.57 -2.51
CA GLN A 552 -22.61 0.83 -3.53
C GLN A 552 -21.70 0.31 -4.63
N LYS A 553 -20.82 1.15 -5.16
CA LYS A 553 -19.86 0.75 -6.20
C LYS A 553 -18.96 -0.43 -5.76
N ILE A 554 -18.51 -0.45 -4.51
CA ILE A 554 -17.68 -1.55 -3.99
C ILE A 554 -18.53 -2.79 -3.70
N ALA A 555 -19.76 -2.61 -3.19
CA ALA A 555 -20.68 -3.71 -2.90
C ALA A 555 -21.10 -4.46 -4.16
N GLU A 556 -21.26 -3.76 -5.28
CA GLU A 556 -21.53 -4.36 -6.60
C GLU A 556 -20.34 -5.17 -7.12
N THR A 557 -19.11 -4.79 -6.75
CA THR A 557 -17.88 -5.50 -7.14
C THR A 557 -17.65 -6.71 -6.23
N ARG A 558 -18.42 -7.78 -6.46
CA ARG A 558 -18.43 -9.02 -5.65
C ARG A 558 -17.06 -9.66 -5.43
N ASN A 559 -16.12 -9.45 -6.35
CA ASN A 559 -14.82 -10.13 -6.35
C ASN A 559 -13.67 -9.29 -5.77
N GLU A 560 -13.90 -8.04 -5.35
CA GLU A 560 -12.84 -7.17 -4.82
C GLU A 560 -12.18 -7.78 -3.55
N TRP A 561 -12.96 -8.45 -2.71
CA TRP A 561 -12.39 -9.17 -1.57
C TRP A 561 -11.43 -10.28 -2.01
N GLN A 562 -11.73 -10.99 -3.09
CA GLN A 562 -10.85 -12.05 -3.62
C GLN A 562 -9.50 -11.47 -4.06
N ARG A 563 -9.50 -10.30 -4.72
CA ARG A 563 -8.27 -9.60 -5.10
C ARG A 563 -7.44 -9.20 -3.87
N GLN A 564 -8.09 -8.66 -2.84
CA GLN A 564 -7.40 -8.30 -1.60
C GLN A 564 -6.86 -9.52 -0.85
N TRP A 565 -7.62 -10.61 -0.81
CA TRP A 565 -7.15 -11.87 -0.26
C TRP A 565 -5.97 -12.43 -1.06
N ALA A 566 -6.03 -12.40 -2.38
CA ALA A 566 -4.94 -12.81 -3.26
C ALA A 566 -3.66 -11.98 -2.99
N ARG A 567 -3.79 -10.67 -2.82
CA ARG A 567 -2.67 -9.79 -2.44
C ARG A 567 -2.04 -10.21 -1.12
N ILE A 568 -2.84 -10.54 -0.11
CA ILE A 568 -2.32 -11.04 1.18
C ILE A 568 -1.54 -12.34 0.99
N VAL A 569 -2.07 -13.27 0.19
CA VAL A 569 -1.38 -14.54 -0.11
C VAL A 569 0.01 -14.26 -0.69
N LEU A 570 0.09 -13.38 -1.68
CA LEU A 570 1.36 -13.04 -2.32
C LEU A 570 2.31 -12.24 -1.42
N VAL A 571 1.80 -11.31 -0.61
CA VAL A 571 2.61 -10.56 0.36
C VAL A 571 3.23 -11.48 1.41
N VAL A 572 2.45 -12.41 1.95
CA VAL A 572 2.97 -13.41 2.91
C VAL A 572 3.97 -14.37 2.24
N GLU A 573 3.74 -14.76 0.99
CA GLU A 573 4.65 -15.56 0.20
C GLU A 573 5.99 -14.86 -0.03
N ARG A 574 5.97 -13.56 -0.36
CA ARG A 574 7.19 -12.75 -0.54
C ARG A 574 8.06 -12.72 0.73
N GLY A 575 7.46 -12.79 1.92
CA GLY A 575 8.16 -12.89 3.20
C GLY A 575 8.83 -14.26 3.47
N VAL A 576 8.73 -15.24 2.57
CA VAL A 576 9.33 -16.58 2.73
C VAL A 576 10.69 -16.62 2.03
N PRO A 577 11.75 -17.21 2.64
CA PRO A 577 13.04 -17.40 1.97
C PRO A 577 12.95 -18.30 0.72
N PRO A 578 13.78 -18.07 -0.33
CA PRO A 578 13.70 -18.79 -1.61
C PRO A 578 13.76 -20.32 -1.48
N ALA A 579 14.67 -20.85 -0.66
CA ALA A 579 14.80 -22.29 -0.44
C ALA A 579 13.52 -22.92 0.15
N GLN A 580 12.83 -22.21 1.05
CA GLN A 580 11.57 -22.70 1.61
C GLN A 580 10.43 -22.60 0.60
N ARG A 581 10.41 -21.53 -0.26
CA ARG A 581 9.42 -21.40 -1.34
C ARG A 581 9.53 -22.57 -2.31
N LEU A 582 10.76 -22.94 -2.71
CA LEU A 582 10.98 -24.07 -3.59
C LEU A 582 10.48 -25.39 -2.98
N LYS A 583 10.72 -25.61 -1.68
CA LYS A 583 10.17 -26.77 -0.95
C LYS A 583 8.64 -26.77 -0.97
N GLN A 584 8.01 -25.62 -0.78
CA GLN A 584 6.55 -25.53 -0.81
C GLN A 584 5.98 -25.71 -2.23
N LEU A 585 6.65 -25.15 -3.25
CA LEU A 585 6.32 -25.39 -4.65
C LEU A 585 6.29 -26.90 -4.96
N MET A 586 7.28 -27.63 -4.49
CA MET A 586 7.32 -29.09 -4.66
C MET A 586 6.17 -29.81 -3.95
N ALA A 587 5.63 -29.25 -2.87
CA ALA A 587 4.56 -29.85 -2.12
C ALA A 587 3.18 -29.74 -2.83
N TYR A 588 2.92 -28.67 -3.57
CA TYR A 588 1.64 -28.48 -4.27
C TYR A 588 1.67 -28.70 -5.78
N SER A 589 2.86 -28.89 -6.37
CA SER A 589 3.02 -29.13 -7.79
C SER A 589 3.49 -30.55 -8.10
N GLN A 590 3.13 -31.04 -9.28
CA GLN A 590 3.57 -32.36 -9.80
C GLN A 590 4.45 -32.16 -11.04
N PRO A 591 5.44 -33.03 -11.31
CA PRO A 591 6.20 -32.99 -12.54
C PRO A 591 5.36 -33.48 -13.72
N MET A 592 5.42 -32.77 -14.84
CA MET A 592 4.88 -33.18 -16.13
C MET A 592 5.90 -34.05 -16.89
N ALA A 593 5.45 -34.65 -17.98
CA ALA A 593 6.30 -35.47 -18.87
C ALA A 593 7.49 -34.71 -19.46
N ASN A 594 7.34 -33.41 -19.67
CA ASN A 594 8.39 -32.52 -20.18
C ASN A 594 9.36 -32.00 -19.10
N GLY A 595 9.20 -32.43 -17.83
CA GLY A 595 10.00 -31.99 -16.68
C GLY A 595 9.59 -30.66 -16.07
N GLN A 596 8.60 -29.97 -16.61
CA GLN A 596 8.01 -28.77 -16.01
C GLN A 596 7.17 -29.12 -14.78
N ARG A 597 6.98 -28.16 -13.89
CA ARG A 597 6.06 -28.30 -12.74
C ARG A 597 4.68 -27.81 -13.11
N ALA A 598 3.65 -28.56 -12.72
CA ALA A 598 2.26 -28.24 -12.99
C ALA A 598 1.36 -28.34 -11.77
N LEU A 599 0.29 -27.58 -11.78
CA LEU A 599 -0.83 -27.74 -10.87
C LEU A 599 -1.84 -28.71 -11.51
N VAL A 600 -2.14 -29.80 -10.82
CA VAL A 600 -3.09 -30.79 -11.29
C VAL A 600 -4.46 -30.51 -10.67
N LEU A 601 -5.43 -30.26 -11.54
CA LEU A 601 -6.81 -29.96 -11.14
C LEU A 601 -7.79 -31.00 -11.73
N ARG A 602 -8.83 -31.28 -10.96
CA ARG A 602 -9.99 -32.04 -11.43
C ARG A 602 -11.09 -31.06 -11.77
N ILE A 603 -11.45 -31.01 -13.03
CA ILE A 603 -12.42 -30.07 -13.59
C ILE A 603 -13.64 -30.86 -14.03
N ASN A 604 -14.82 -30.40 -13.65
CA ASN A 604 -16.07 -30.94 -14.18
C ASN A 604 -16.47 -30.15 -15.42
N GLN A 605 -16.52 -30.80 -16.56
CA GLN A 605 -16.76 -30.20 -17.88
C GLN A 605 -18.17 -30.44 -18.37
N LYS A 606 -18.77 -29.42 -18.97
CA LYS A 606 -20.00 -29.52 -19.73
C LYS A 606 -19.70 -30.16 -21.10
N ASP A 607 -20.72 -30.55 -21.82
CA ASP A 607 -20.52 -31.18 -23.15
C ASP A 607 -19.97 -30.20 -24.19
N GLU A 608 -20.33 -28.91 -24.10
CA GLU A 608 -19.76 -27.82 -24.91
C GLU A 608 -18.24 -27.68 -24.70
N ASP A 609 -17.79 -27.68 -23.44
CA ASP A 609 -16.37 -27.62 -23.10
C ASP A 609 -15.56 -28.82 -23.65
N LYS A 610 -16.23 -29.98 -23.88
CA LYS A 610 -15.58 -31.17 -24.44
C LYS A 610 -15.35 -31.06 -25.96
N GLU A 611 -16.24 -30.39 -26.66
CA GLU A 611 -16.07 -30.14 -28.11
C GLU A 611 -14.96 -29.14 -28.35
N GLU A 612 -14.97 -28.00 -27.63
CA GLU A 612 -13.89 -27.01 -27.65
C GLU A 612 -12.53 -27.67 -27.34
N MET A 613 -12.52 -28.58 -26.37
CA MET A 613 -11.30 -29.31 -26.03
C MET A 613 -10.77 -30.20 -27.14
N LYS A 614 -11.64 -30.86 -27.91
CA LYS A 614 -11.21 -31.66 -29.05
C LYS A 614 -10.58 -30.78 -30.12
N GLU A 615 -11.20 -29.64 -30.43
CA GLU A 615 -10.68 -28.66 -31.37
C GLU A 615 -9.28 -28.17 -30.97
N ILE A 616 -9.10 -27.76 -29.67
CA ILE A 616 -7.81 -27.36 -29.15
C ILE A 616 -6.77 -28.47 -29.25
N LEU A 617 -7.14 -29.74 -29.01
CA LEU A 617 -6.22 -30.88 -29.13
C LEU A 617 -5.80 -31.13 -30.56
N GLU A 618 -6.72 -30.98 -31.54
CA GLU A 618 -6.43 -31.12 -32.97
C GLU A 618 -5.51 -29.99 -33.44
N MET A 619 -5.79 -28.76 -33.06
CA MET A 619 -4.96 -27.58 -33.31
C MET A 619 -3.53 -27.78 -32.75
N LYS A 620 -3.40 -28.24 -31.53
CA LYS A 620 -2.08 -28.53 -30.88
C LYS A 620 -1.31 -29.60 -31.65
N ARG A 621 -1.96 -30.69 -32.06
CA ARG A 621 -1.35 -31.76 -32.88
C ARG A 621 -0.88 -31.24 -34.24
N THR A 622 -1.67 -30.37 -34.86
CA THR A 622 -1.32 -29.75 -36.13
C THR A 622 -0.13 -28.83 -35.99
N HIS A 623 -0.14 -27.97 -34.93
CA HIS A 623 0.99 -27.11 -34.55
C HIS A 623 2.27 -27.91 -34.38
N GLU A 624 2.26 -28.96 -33.55
CA GLU A 624 3.42 -29.81 -33.31
C GLU A 624 3.99 -30.43 -34.60
N ARG A 625 3.12 -30.88 -35.54
CA ARG A 625 3.55 -31.42 -36.82
C ARG A 625 4.21 -30.35 -37.70
N ILE A 626 3.66 -29.12 -37.72
CA ILE A 626 4.19 -28.02 -38.55
C ILE A 626 5.54 -27.56 -37.99
N VAL A 627 5.64 -27.38 -36.66
CA VAL A 627 6.90 -27.00 -35.99
C VAL A 627 7.96 -28.06 -36.20
N ALA A 628 7.62 -29.34 -36.10
CA ALA A 628 8.58 -30.43 -36.39
C ALA A 628 9.08 -30.39 -37.84
N LYS A 629 8.17 -30.18 -38.83
CA LYS A 629 8.56 -30.04 -40.24
C LYS A 629 9.45 -28.83 -40.49
N ARG A 630 9.17 -27.68 -39.83
CA ARG A 630 9.97 -26.44 -39.93
C ARG A 630 11.37 -26.71 -39.41
N LYS A 631 11.48 -27.28 -38.19
CA LYS A 631 12.79 -27.63 -37.58
C LYS A 631 13.62 -28.60 -38.44
N ALA A 632 12.96 -29.62 -39.04
CA ALA A 632 13.61 -30.54 -39.95
C ALA A 632 14.18 -29.81 -41.18
N ARG A 633 13.40 -28.95 -41.80
CA ARG A 633 13.82 -28.14 -42.95
C ARG A 633 14.94 -27.18 -42.66
N GLU A 634 14.92 -26.53 -41.48
CA GLU A 634 16.01 -25.68 -41.02
C GLU A 634 17.30 -26.46 -40.75
N ALA A 635 17.17 -27.66 -40.21
CA ALA A 635 18.33 -28.56 -40.00
C ALA A 635 18.95 -28.99 -41.32
N GLU A 636 18.13 -29.33 -42.32
CA GLU A 636 18.56 -29.64 -43.68
C GLU A 636 19.28 -28.46 -44.35
N LEU A 637 18.74 -27.26 -44.24
CA LEU A 637 19.35 -26.03 -44.77
C LEU A 637 20.68 -25.68 -44.08
N LYS A 638 20.78 -25.84 -42.75
CA LYS A 638 22.01 -25.66 -42.01
C LYS A 638 23.06 -26.73 -42.40
N GLY A 639 22.62 -27.96 -42.58
CA GLY A 639 23.50 -29.04 -43.07
C GLY A 639 24.01 -28.83 -44.52
N ALA A 640 23.17 -28.21 -45.38
CA ALA A 640 23.58 -27.82 -46.73
C ALA A 640 24.49 -26.60 -46.75
N LYS A 641 24.27 -25.57 -45.91
CA LYS A 641 25.18 -24.40 -45.77
C LYS A 641 26.54 -24.76 -45.20
N GLY A 642 26.67 -25.80 -44.37
CA GLY A 642 27.95 -26.31 -43.89
C GLY A 642 28.83 -26.94 -44.96
N ARG A 643 28.33 -27.15 -46.20
CA ARG A 643 29.05 -27.63 -47.37
C ARG A 643 29.52 -26.55 -48.35
N LEU A 644 29.14 -25.26 -48.09
CA LEU A 644 29.58 -24.11 -48.89
C LEU A 644 30.77 -23.43 -48.21
N PRO A 645 31.77 -22.94 -48.97
CA PRO A 645 32.89 -22.20 -48.38
C PRO A 645 32.37 -20.92 -47.70
N PRO A 646 33.03 -20.47 -46.63
CA PRO A 646 32.54 -19.35 -45.82
C PRO A 646 32.49 -18.08 -46.67
N GLU A 647 31.30 -17.42 -46.71
CA GLU A 647 31.18 -16.07 -47.22
C GLU A 647 32.08 -15.10 -46.40
N PRO A 648 32.75 -14.16 -47.05
CA PRO A 648 33.62 -13.22 -46.34
C PRO A 648 32.81 -12.41 -45.32
N ALA A 649 33.27 -12.44 -44.08
CA ALA A 649 32.65 -11.72 -42.96
C ALA A 649 32.52 -10.23 -43.26
N ARG A 650 31.31 -9.72 -43.39
CA ARG A 650 31.01 -8.32 -43.28
C ARG A 650 31.13 -7.93 -41.81
N ASN A 651 32.27 -7.34 -41.48
CA ASN A 651 32.52 -6.75 -40.16
C ASN A 651 31.61 -5.56 -39.93
N TYR A 652 30.59 -5.75 -39.08
CA TYR A 652 29.89 -4.64 -38.44
C TYR A 652 30.49 -4.41 -37.04
N PRO A 653 30.91 -3.19 -36.69
CA PRO A 653 31.48 -2.94 -35.39
C PRO A 653 30.35 -2.91 -34.32
N ILE A 654 30.40 -3.88 -33.42
CA ILE A 654 29.62 -3.82 -32.18
C ILE A 654 30.28 -2.78 -31.28
N ARG A 655 29.63 -1.62 -31.07
CA ARG A 655 29.97 -0.72 -29.97
C ARG A 655 29.14 -1.12 -28.75
N LYS A 656 29.89 -1.36 -27.68
CA LYS A 656 29.41 -1.61 -26.33
C LYS A 656 28.69 -0.40 -25.75
#